data_4998f291260ad14afbded7064416beb4
#
_entry.id   4998f291260ad14afbded7064416beb4
#
_cell.length_a   1.000
_cell.length_b   1.000
_cell.length_c   1.000
_cell.angle_alpha   90.00
_cell.angle_beta   90.00
_cell.angle_gamma   90.00
#
_symmetry.space_group_name_H-M   'P 1'
#
loop_
_entity.id
_entity.type
_entity.pdbx_description
1 polymer ?
#
loop_
_entity_poly.entity_id
_entity_poly.type
_entity_poly.pdbx_seq_one_letter_code
_entity_poly.pdbx_strand_id
1 'polypeptide(L)'
;MKIRIISFALIAILCFTYSGVFADGGGVDLYPASIATVSGEKWGFIDQTGAFAIQPNYSFAREFNDRGIAVVANGSYEYDICKVYFINKSGKVVSGPFSSFIPDFQNGIAVLSTRDAGSTVVDSSGKVLFTSKYKIYNYRDGLLSFSDANMKYGFMDLTGKVVIPAKFLNAKDFKDGRAVVETSEGKFSLIDKSGKVLEVLKYYKEYESSEGFTPFYDEKSKLYGYKNYSGDIAIKPAFLSADRFTNGYAVVAVESREICDKYGLIDTKGKYILKPEYSGITYLGSDMFAVSKNPSAPYSNYYFPKALFNIKGEQLSDFKFYRINQFEGDHAVACDSTSTFFIDKKGNMVDTLPKLPGIGDIKYIGGILQAKLDGGLTYLKENGAVIWQKDRIIPLNNRIKANVASFRRDYLTYIEYPEITGLEDPAVQESINKKLKSEFISGYENADASNRDEYPEDITYYFSASLNKNLLIIEKDGYWYPIGAAHGQPSREYYHIDIKTGTFYQLKDLFKAGSKYADKLTSLVDNQIALNNKINLTFPGSGMTYFEEKPKVTEKHDFVLGSDSLKIYYFPYAIASYAAGFPEFEIPYGQIGSIIDTKGAFWNSFDKTIIENKPKLFWDIDNSTVSQIESLMGSYEQNLISAVNNNTFSTVEPFLLKGSNLYNSQKKLVSNLFGKNIKEKLGKYEIYAIEKVDDSNTYRVYVLEEIAVKYSGKDFVNNKYSWCYIVKPDKDSKYKLSDIVKW
;
A
#
# COMPACT_ATOMS: atom_id res chain seq x y z
N MET A 1 34.04 14.73 57.76
CA MET A 1 32.71 15.19 57.29
C MET A 1 32.91 15.97 56.02
N LYS A 2 32.82 15.34 54.84
CA LYS A 2 32.90 15.98 53.53
C LYS A 2 31.68 15.51 52.72
N ILE A 3 30.77 16.45 52.52
CA ILE A 3 29.56 16.34 51.75
C ILE A 3 29.98 16.36 50.28
N ARG A 4 29.65 15.28 49.51
CA ARG A 4 29.77 15.26 48.08
C ARG A 4 28.42 15.72 47.51
N ILE A 5 28.48 16.87 46.83
CA ILE A 5 27.38 17.42 46.04
C ILE A 5 27.34 16.67 44.71
N ILE A 6 26.20 15.99 44.46
CA ILE A 6 25.91 15.39 43.14
C ILE A 6 25.27 16.49 42.28
N SER A 7 26.00 16.89 41.26
CA SER A 7 25.45 17.81 40.24
C SER A 7 24.55 17.11 39.31
N PHE A 8 23.24 17.37 39.38
CA PHE A 8 22.28 17.07 38.32
C PHE A 8 22.49 18.09 37.20
N ALA A 9 22.96 17.65 36.05
CA ALA A 9 22.96 18.46 34.85
C ALA A 9 21.53 18.52 34.28
N LEU A 10 20.84 19.62 34.57
CA LEU A 10 19.60 20.00 33.90
C LEU A 10 19.97 20.43 32.48
N ILE A 11 19.61 19.65 31.47
CA ILE A 11 19.61 20.13 30.09
C ILE A 11 18.39 21.03 29.93
N ALA A 12 18.64 22.33 30.09
CA ALA A 12 17.67 23.36 29.75
C ALA A 12 17.57 23.42 28.22
N ILE A 13 16.42 22.98 27.68
CA ILE A 13 16.02 23.29 26.30
C ILE A 13 15.74 24.79 26.28
N LEU A 14 16.69 25.57 25.78
CA LEU A 14 16.51 26.98 25.46
C LEU A 14 15.55 27.10 24.26
N CYS A 15 14.27 27.31 24.56
CA CYS A 15 13.33 27.86 23.59
C CYS A 15 13.73 29.28 23.24
N PHE A 16 14.49 29.45 22.17
CA PHE A 16 14.59 30.76 21.55
C PHE A 16 13.30 31.11 20.86
N THR A 17 12.47 31.91 21.48
CA THR A 17 11.35 32.58 20.80
C THR A 17 11.98 33.69 19.91
N TYR A 18 12.22 33.34 18.67
CA TYR A 18 12.51 34.32 17.64
C TYR A 18 11.18 34.94 17.18
N SER A 19 10.81 36.06 17.76
CA SER A 19 9.75 36.93 17.21
C SER A 19 10.33 37.74 16.04
N GLY A 20 10.49 37.06 14.90
CA GLY A 20 10.77 37.72 13.63
C GLY A 20 9.48 38.32 13.09
N VAL A 21 9.41 39.62 13.01
CA VAL A 21 8.41 40.37 12.24
C VAL A 21 8.66 40.04 10.77
N PHE A 22 7.83 39.18 10.18
CA PHE A 22 7.86 38.92 8.76
C PHE A 22 7.13 40.06 8.04
N ALA A 23 7.87 40.84 7.27
CA ALA A 23 7.29 41.77 6.32
C ALA A 23 6.60 40.98 5.19
N ASP A 24 5.35 41.32 4.92
CA ASP A 24 4.60 40.88 3.75
C ASP A 24 5.33 41.28 2.46
N GLY A 25 5.77 40.32 1.62
CA GLY A 25 6.29 40.65 0.29
C GLY A 25 7.57 39.94 -0.10
N GLY A 26 7.69 38.63 0.09
CA GLY A 26 8.80 37.80 -0.38
C GLY A 26 8.91 36.53 0.45
N GLY A 27 7.92 35.66 0.33
CA GLY A 27 7.82 34.48 1.18
C GLY A 27 9.00 33.54 0.95
N VAL A 28 9.76 33.25 2.02
CA VAL A 28 10.79 32.21 2.02
C VAL A 28 10.16 30.90 1.53
N ASP A 29 10.81 30.24 0.58
CA ASP A 29 10.37 28.92 0.14
C ASP A 29 10.65 27.90 1.25
N LEU A 30 9.62 27.09 1.54
CA LEU A 30 9.67 26.07 2.55
C LEU A 30 9.44 24.69 1.92
N TYR A 31 10.18 23.71 2.40
CA TYR A 31 10.24 22.38 1.84
C TYR A 31 9.86 21.34 2.89
N PRO A 32 8.98 20.35 2.57
CA PRO A 32 8.61 19.32 3.51
C PRO A 32 9.80 18.46 3.90
N ALA A 33 10.06 18.35 5.18
CA ALA A 33 11.15 17.58 5.75
C ALA A 33 10.67 16.83 6.99
N SER A 34 11.32 15.71 7.31
CA SER A 34 10.86 14.83 8.40
C SER A 34 11.99 14.45 9.34
N ILE A 35 11.61 14.03 10.53
CA ILE A 35 12.50 13.36 11.48
C ILE A 35 11.93 11.98 11.80
N ALA A 36 12.82 10.99 11.99
CA ALA A 36 12.43 9.67 12.47
C ALA A 36 12.29 9.70 14.00
N THR A 37 11.16 9.14 14.51
CA THR A 37 10.90 9.00 15.95
C THR A 37 10.46 7.58 16.28
N VAL A 38 10.52 7.17 17.54
CA VAL A 38 10.02 5.84 17.98
C VAL A 38 8.53 5.64 17.68
N SER A 39 7.75 6.72 17.63
CA SER A 39 6.32 6.69 17.28
C SER A 39 6.04 6.84 15.78
N GLY A 40 7.06 6.70 14.93
CA GLY A 40 6.99 6.89 13.49
C GLY A 40 7.57 8.23 13.03
N GLU A 41 7.51 8.47 11.74
CA GLU A 41 8.03 9.67 11.10
C GLU A 41 7.17 10.90 11.40
N LYS A 42 7.82 12.04 11.63
CA LYS A 42 7.16 13.33 11.84
C LYS A 42 7.64 14.35 10.84
N TRP A 43 6.70 15.00 10.17
CA TRP A 43 6.93 15.97 9.12
C TRP A 43 6.72 17.40 9.59
N GLY A 44 7.58 18.27 9.13
CA GLY A 44 7.53 19.72 9.24
C GLY A 44 8.02 20.35 7.94
N PHE A 45 8.52 21.58 8.00
CA PHE A 45 9.05 22.26 6.83
C PHE A 45 10.35 22.99 7.18
N ILE A 46 11.35 22.81 6.33
CA ILE A 46 12.65 23.50 6.41
C ILE A 46 12.69 24.67 5.44
N ASP A 47 13.55 25.62 5.74
CA ASP A 47 13.95 26.72 4.85
C ASP A 47 15.14 26.31 3.96
N GLN A 48 15.66 27.25 3.15
CA GLN A 48 16.81 27.03 2.27
C GLN A 48 18.13 26.80 3.00
N THR A 49 18.18 27.01 4.33
CA THR A 49 19.36 26.72 5.17
C THR A 49 19.33 25.31 5.74
N GLY A 50 18.20 24.59 5.60
CA GLY A 50 17.94 23.29 6.20
C GLY A 50 17.36 23.35 7.62
N ALA A 51 17.10 24.55 8.16
CA ALA A 51 16.51 24.72 9.47
C ALA A 51 14.97 24.55 9.42
N PHE A 52 14.38 23.88 10.42
CA PHE A 52 12.93 23.77 10.52
C PHE A 52 12.28 25.11 10.85
N ALA A 53 11.60 25.70 9.86
CA ALA A 53 10.74 26.87 10.03
C ALA A 53 9.37 26.46 10.62
N ILE A 54 8.84 25.29 10.24
CA ILE A 54 7.67 24.65 10.84
C ILE A 54 8.09 23.32 11.44
N GLN A 55 7.97 23.20 12.76
CA GLN A 55 8.44 22.02 13.50
C GLN A 55 7.73 20.73 13.08
N PRO A 56 8.42 19.58 13.10
CA PRO A 56 7.89 18.29 12.63
C PRO A 56 6.85 17.71 13.61
N ASN A 57 5.58 18.02 13.37
CA ASN A 57 4.45 17.62 14.21
C ASN A 57 3.39 16.78 13.46
N TYR A 58 3.49 16.69 12.13
CA TYR A 58 2.51 16.00 11.30
C TYR A 58 3.00 14.60 10.93
N SER A 59 2.08 13.68 10.66
CA SER A 59 2.43 12.37 10.11
C SER A 59 2.74 12.44 8.60
N PHE A 60 2.19 13.45 7.90
CA PHE A 60 2.38 13.67 6.46
C PHE A 60 2.39 15.15 6.15
N ALA A 61 3.19 15.56 5.14
CA ALA A 61 3.23 16.92 4.61
C ALA A 61 3.44 16.88 3.08
N ARG A 62 2.68 17.70 2.35
CA ARG A 62 2.85 17.98 0.92
C ARG A 62 3.57 19.32 0.74
N GLU A 63 4.10 19.54 -0.46
CA GLU A 63 4.73 20.81 -0.83
C GLU A 63 3.74 21.98 -0.76
N PHE A 64 4.24 23.19 -0.50
CA PHE A 64 3.44 24.40 -0.62
C PHE A 64 3.08 24.65 -2.10
N ASN A 65 1.83 24.96 -2.35
CA ASN A 65 1.41 25.41 -3.67
C ASN A 65 1.81 26.90 -3.94
N ASP A 66 1.54 27.39 -5.14
CA ASP A 66 1.87 28.75 -5.58
C ASP A 66 1.22 29.86 -4.73
N ARG A 67 0.19 29.53 -3.95
CA ARG A 67 -0.46 30.47 -3.00
C ARG A 67 0.04 30.33 -1.57
N GLY A 68 1.08 29.55 -1.35
CA GLY A 68 1.67 29.34 -0.04
C GLY A 68 0.82 28.52 0.92
N ILE A 69 0.03 27.58 0.40
CA ILE A 69 -0.78 26.63 1.18
C ILE A 69 -0.24 25.21 0.99
N ALA A 70 -0.01 24.51 2.09
CA ALA A 70 0.38 23.12 2.11
C ALA A 70 -0.73 22.25 2.73
N VAL A 71 -0.82 21.00 2.26
CA VAL A 71 -1.63 19.96 2.88
C VAL A 71 -0.77 19.21 3.89
N VAL A 72 -1.26 19.11 5.13
CA VAL A 72 -0.63 18.29 6.18
C VAL A 72 -1.68 17.40 6.82
N ALA A 73 -1.26 16.26 7.36
CA ALA A 73 -2.19 15.32 7.95
C ALA A 73 -1.63 14.59 9.16
N ASN A 74 -2.53 14.11 10.01
CA ASN A 74 -2.24 13.19 11.11
C ASN A 74 -3.07 11.92 10.95
N GLY A 75 -2.40 10.77 10.87
CA GLY A 75 -2.98 9.43 10.68
C GLY A 75 -1.89 8.36 10.72
N SER A 76 -2.31 7.10 10.62
CA SER A 76 -1.38 5.96 10.69
C SER A 76 -0.75 5.64 9.34
N TYR A 77 -1.51 5.77 8.23
CA TYR A 77 -1.06 5.45 6.88
C TYR A 77 -1.49 6.54 5.90
N GLU A 78 -0.67 6.78 4.87
CA GLU A 78 -0.93 7.82 3.86
C GLU A 78 -2.23 7.59 3.07
N TYR A 79 -2.60 6.33 2.85
CA TYR A 79 -3.80 5.93 2.09
C TYR A 79 -5.02 5.64 2.97
N ASP A 80 -4.92 5.92 4.28
CA ASP A 80 -6.04 5.85 5.20
C ASP A 80 -6.75 7.19 5.36
N ILE A 81 -7.91 7.17 6.02
CA ILE A 81 -8.61 8.39 6.40
C ILE A 81 -7.85 9.05 7.55
N CYS A 82 -7.30 10.22 7.26
CA CYS A 82 -6.49 11.02 8.17
C CYS A 82 -7.24 12.29 8.63
N LYS A 83 -6.72 12.95 9.66
CA LYS A 83 -7.09 14.33 9.98
C LYS A 83 -6.26 15.27 9.12
N VAL A 84 -6.88 15.80 8.06
CA VAL A 84 -6.24 16.65 7.06
C VAL A 84 -6.42 18.11 7.40
N TYR A 85 -5.36 18.89 7.26
CA TYR A 85 -5.35 20.35 7.49
C TYR A 85 -4.69 21.04 6.29
N PHE A 86 -5.13 22.26 6.01
CA PHE A 86 -4.46 23.19 5.11
C PHE A 86 -3.78 24.25 5.96
N ILE A 87 -2.47 24.44 5.77
CA ILE A 87 -1.66 25.39 6.53
C ILE A 87 -1.00 26.40 5.60
N ASN A 88 -0.74 27.60 6.10
CA ASN A 88 0.07 28.61 5.42
C ASN A 88 1.58 28.49 5.78
N LYS A 89 2.45 29.29 5.13
CA LYS A 89 3.90 29.28 5.36
C LYS A 89 4.33 29.66 6.80
N SER A 90 3.44 30.23 7.63
CA SER A 90 3.72 30.42 9.06
C SER A 90 3.33 29.23 9.94
N GLY A 91 2.84 28.13 9.35
CA GLY A 91 2.34 26.95 10.07
C GLY A 91 0.92 27.12 10.64
N LYS A 92 0.24 28.26 10.38
CA LYS A 92 -1.11 28.50 10.86
C LYS A 92 -2.09 27.68 10.02
N VAL A 93 -3.02 26.98 10.70
CA VAL A 93 -4.13 26.29 10.04
C VAL A 93 -5.07 27.30 9.40
N VAL A 94 -5.28 27.16 8.10
CA VAL A 94 -6.23 27.95 7.29
C VAL A 94 -7.60 27.27 7.28
N SER A 95 -7.63 25.93 7.12
CA SER A 95 -8.86 25.14 7.21
C SER A 95 -8.58 23.70 7.64
N GLY A 96 -9.60 23.02 8.14
CA GLY A 96 -9.51 21.68 8.75
C GLY A 96 -9.73 21.72 10.27
N PRO A 97 -9.70 20.56 10.98
CA PRO A 97 -9.42 19.23 10.42
C PRO A 97 -10.58 18.68 9.58
N PHE A 98 -10.25 17.98 8.52
CA PHE A 98 -11.17 17.18 7.73
C PHE A 98 -10.81 15.70 7.88
N SER A 99 -11.83 14.84 8.02
CA SER A 99 -11.61 13.38 7.93
C SER A 99 -11.61 12.99 6.45
N SER A 100 -10.45 12.63 5.90
CA SER A 100 -10.29 12.39 4.45
C SER A 100 -9.03 11.58 4.16
N PHE A 101 -8.97 10.97 2.96
CA PHE A 101 -7.67 10.65 2.33
C PHE A 101 -6.88 11.94 2.13
N ILE A 102 -5.55 11.84 2.10
CA ILE A 102 -4.69 13.01 1.94
C ILE A 102 -4.77 13.50 0.48
N PRO A 103 -5.33 14.69 0.21
CA PRO A 103 -5.48 15.19 -1.16
C PRO A 103 -4.18 15.82 -1.67
N ASP A 104 -4.08 15.93 -2.99
CA ASP A 104 -3.14 16.81 -3.68
C ASP A 104 -3.89 17.97 -4.33
N PHE A 105 -3.22 19.12 -4.47
CA PHE A 105 -3.74 20.20 -5.30
C PHE A 105 -3.58 19.85 -6.79
N GLN A 106 -4.68 19.82 -7.50
CA GLN A 106 -4.72 19.59 -8.94
C GLN A 106 -5.52 20.71 -9.63
N ASN A 107 -4.89 21.40 -10.58
CA ASN A 107 -5.53 22.52 -11.30
C ASN A 107 -6.16 23.57 -10.36
N GLY A 108 -5.50 23.88 -9.26
CA GLY A 108 -5.91 24.92 -8.30
C GLY A 108 -6.95 24.51 -7.27
N ILE A 109 -7.32 23.24 -7.17
CA ILE A 109 -8.22 22.72 -6.14
C ILE A 109 -7.69 21.43 -5.49
N ALA A 110 -8.15 21.14 -4.29
CA ALA A 110 -8.00 19.84 -3.62
C ALA A 110 -9.38 19.25 -3.33
N VAL A 111 -9.53 17.95 -3.58
CA VAL A 111 -10.77 17.21 -3.32
C VAL A 111 -10.56 16.30 -2.12
N LEU A 112 -11.26 16.61 -1.04
CA LEU A 112 -11.32 15.80 0.18
C LEU A 112 -12.41 14.74 0.03
N SER A 113 -12.10 13.48 0.25
CA SER A 113 -13.04 12.37 0.12
C SER A 113 -12.78 11.27 1.13
N THR A 114 -13.83 10.52 1.47
CA THR A 114 -13.78 9.28 2.23
C THR A 114 -14.33 8.13 1.38
N ARG A 115 -14.27 6.89 1.90
CA ARG A 115 -14.81 5.73 1.15
C ARG A 115 -16.31 5.85 0.91
N ASP A 116 -17.07 6.33 1.93
CA ASP A 116 -18.54 6.22 2.00
C ASP A 116 -19.28 7.55 2.05
N ALA A 117 -18.56 8.67 2.13
CA ALA A 117 -19.15 10.00 2.17
C ALA A 117 -18.95 10.74 0.86
N GLY A 118 -19.70 11.85 0.69
CA GLY A 118 -19.50 12.79 -0.41
C GLY A 118 -18.09 13.44 -0.37
N SER A 119 -17.90 14.46 -1.17
CA SER A 119 -16.61 15.15 -1.27
C SER A 119 -16.72 16.61 -0.86
N THR A 120 -15.62 17.16 -0.28
CA THR A 120 -15.46 18.60 -0.03
C THR A 120 -14.38 19.14 -0.97
N VAL A 121 -14.67 20.23 -1.67
CA VAL A 121 -13.75 20.89 -2.59
C VAL A 121 -13.17 22.13 -1.93
N VAL A 122 -11.85 22.24 -1.97
CA VAL A 122 -11.05 23.33 -1.38
C VAL A 122 -10.23 23.98 -2.48
N ASP A 123 -10.19 25.30 -2.55
CA ASP A 123 -9.36 26.03 -3.51
C ASP A 123 -7.90 26.13 -3.11
N SER A 124 -7.05 26.65 -3.99
CA SER A 124 -5.62 26.79 -3.76
C SER A 124 -5.24 27.77 -2.62
N SER A 125 -6.20 28.53 -2.08
CA SER A 125 -6.01 29.36 -0.89
C SER A 125 -6.34 28.65 0.41
N GLY A 126 -6.80 27.38 0.34
CA GLY A 126 -7.24 26.60 1.49
C GLY A 126 -8.72 26.85 1.88
N LYS A 127 -9.46 27.63 1.08
CA LYS A 127 -10.86 27.93 1.35
C LYS A 127 -11.77 26.84 0.82
N VAL A 128 -12.71 26.37 1.66
CA VAL A 128 -13.77 25.45 1.21
C VAL A 128 -14.69 26.17 0.23
N LEU A 129 -14.80 25.63 -0.97
CA LEU A 129 -15.72 26.12 -1.99
C LEU A 129 -17.14 25.58 -1.75
N PHE A 130 -17.26 24.26 -1.60
CA PHE A 130 -18.52 23.60 -1.27
C PHE A 130 -18.27 22.16 -0.80
N THR A 131 -19.33 21.55 -0.23
CA THR A 131 -19.41 20.13 0.10
C THR A 131 -20.56 19.51 -0.68
N SER A 132 -20.33 18.32 -1.24
CA SER A 132 -21.28 17.57 -2.06
C SER A 132 -21.52 16.18 -1.50
N LYS A 133 -22.73 15.66 -1.67
CA LYS A 133 -23.06 14.25 -1.44
C LYS A 133 -22.49 13.30 -2.50
N TYR A 134 -22.04 13.84 -3.61
CA TYR A 134 -21.48 13.09 -4.72
C TYR A 134 -19.99 12.83 -4.50
N LYS A 135 -19.48 11.72 -5.07
CA LYS A 135 -18.05 11.47 -5.15
C LYS A 135 -17.46 12.27 -6.29
N ILE A 136 -16.61 13.24 -5.96
CA ILE A 136 -15.94 14.12 -6.93
C ILE A 136 -14.55 13.56 -7.22
N TYR A 137 -14.13 13.67 -8.50
CA TYR A 137 -12.82 13.16 -8.94
C TYR A 137 -11.90 14.31 -9.35
N ASN A 138 -11.93 14.71 -10.59
CA ASN A 138 -10.97 15.65 -11.16
C ASN A 138 -11.62 16.96 -11.59
N TYR A 139 -10.83 18.04 -11.54
CA TYR A 139 -11.18 19.33 -12.12
C TYR A 139 -10.37 19.55 -13.38
N ARG A 140 -11.04 19.65 -14.51
CA ARG A 140 -10.41 19.92 -15.78
C ARG A 140 -11.30 20.82 -16.64
N ASP A 141 -10.66 21.78 -17.33
CA ASP A 141 -11.33 22.62 -18.31
C ASP A 141 -12.62 23.31 -17.82
N GLY A 142 -12.62 23.68 -16.51
CA GLY A 142 -13.71 24.40 -15.86
C GLY A 142 -14.82 23.52 -15.27
N LEU A 143 -14.73 22.20 -15.36
CA LEU A 143 -15.71 21.27 -14.82
C LEU A 143 -15.07 20.21 -13.91
N LEU A 144 -15.81 19.82 -12.89
CA LEU A 144 -15.53 18.71 -11.98
C LEU A 144 -16.29 17.48 -12.46
N SER A 145 -15.61 16.37 -12.68
CA SER A 145 -16.25 15.08 -12.89
C SER A 145 -16.72 14.51 -11.54
N PHE A 146 -17.92 13.92 -11.49
CA PHE A 146 -18.47 13.30 -10.28
C PHE A 146 -19.26 12.04 -10.62
N SER A 147 -19.48 11.18 -9.61
CA SER A 147 -20.45 10.08 -9.70
C SER A 147 -21.51 10.18 -8.60
N ASP A 148 -22.70 9.65 -8.91
CA ASP A 148 -23.78 9.47 -7.95
C ASP A 148 -23.71 8.09 -7.23
N ALA A 149 -24.67 7.81 -6.35
CA ALA A 149 -24.76 6.55 -5.61
C ALA A 149 -24.98 5.31 -6.51
N ASN A 150 -25.43 5.51 -7.77
CA ASN A 150 -25.61 4.44 -8.74
C ASN A 150 -24.38 4.29 -9.67
N MET A 151 -23.25 4.89 -9.30
CA MET A 151 -22.01 4.92 -10.10
C MET A 151 -22.22 5.52 -11.52
N LYS A 152 -23.20 6.43 -11.69
CA LYS A 152 -23.35 7.17 -12.91
C LYS A 152 -22.54 8.47 -12.85
N TYR A 153 -21.87 8.80 -13.94
CA TYR A 153 -21.01 9.96 -14.05
C TYR A 153 -21.75 11.18 -14.61
N GLY A 154 -21.42 12.35 -14.11
CA GLY A 154 -21.87 13.65 -14.54
C GLY A 154 -20.79 14.71 -14.33
N PHE A 155 -21.13 15.98 -14.58
CA PHE A 155 -20.21 17.10 -14.41
C PHE A 155 -20.87 18.26 -13.69
N MET A 156 -20.09 18.95 -12.83
CA MET A 156 -20.51 20.14 -12.10
C MET A 156 -19.46 21.25 -12.20
N ASP A 157 -19.87 22.46 -11.91
CA ASP A 157 -18.97 23.61 -11.82
C ASP A 157 -18.34 23.78 -10.43
N LEU A 158 -17.44 24.76 -10.27
CA LEU A 158 -16.78 25.04 -9.00
C LEU A 158 -17.71 25.67 -7.93
N THR A 159 -18.97 25.92 -8.23
CA THR A 159 -19.99 26.31 -7.23
C THR A 159 -20.73 25.10 -6.67
N GLY A 160 -20.45 23.90 -7.18
CA GLY A 160 -21.17 22.67 -6.87
C GLY A 160 -22.49 22.49 -7.62
N LYS A 161 -22.78 23.38 -8.59
CA LYS A 161 -23.97 23.25 -9.45
C LYS A 161 -23.73 22.18 -10.51
N VAL A 162 -24.64 21.21 -10.60
CA VAL A 162 -24.63 20.18 -11.64
C VAL A 162 -24.89 20.83 -13.01
N VAL A 163 -23.93 20.73 -13.90
CA VAL A 163 -24.01 21.22 -15.30
C VAL A 163 -24.51 20.10 -16.21
N ILE A 164 -23.98 18.90 -16.04
CA ILE A 164 -24.40 17.71 -16.79
C ILE A 164 -24.83 16.66 -15.75
N PRO A 165 -26.11 16.24 -15.72
CA PRO A 165 -26.60 15.26 -14.77
C PRO A 165 -25.86 13.93 -14.85
N ALA A 166 -25.76 13.21 -13.72
CA ALA A 166 -25.20 11.87 -13.64
C ALA A 166 -26.07 10.89 -14.46
N LYS A 167 -25.60 10.49 -15.63
CA LYS A 167 -26.31 9.60 -16.55
C LYS A 167 -25.39 8.65 -17.34
N PHE A 168 -24.10 8.90 -17.34
CA PHE A 168 -23.12 8.13 -18.12
C PHE A 168 -22.60 6.94 -17.31
N LEU A 169 -22.27 5.83 -17.98
CA LEU A 169 -21.61 4.68 -17.35
C LEU A 169 -20.15 5.01 -17.00
N ASN A 170 -19.51 5.82 -17.82
CA ASN A 170 -18.15 6.33 -17.60
C ASN A 170 -18.04 7.71 -18.24
N ALA A 171 -17.14 8.54 -17.73
CA ALA A 171 -16.84 9.85 -18.29
C ALA A 171 -15.35 10.18 -18.10
N LYS A 172 -14.71 10.62 -19.17
CA LYS A 172 -13.35 11.21 -19.11
C LYS A 172 -13.46 12.69 -18.82
N ASP A 173 -12.38 13.25 -18.26
CA ASP A 173 -12.30 14.68 -18.00
C ASP A 173 -12.41 15.50 -19.29
N PHE A 174 -12.93 16.72 -19.16
CA PHE A 174 -12.96 17.65 -20.28
C PHE A 174 -11.54 18.09 -20.67
N LYS A 175 -11.31 18.13 -21.98
CA LYS A 175 -10.11 18.69 -22.61
C LYS A 175 -10.50 19.46 -23.84
N ASP A 176 -10.04 20.70 -24.00
CA ASP A 176 -10.35 21.57 -25.13
C ASP A 176 -11.87 21.70 -25.43
N GLY A 177 -12.68 21.80 -24.37
CA GLY A 177 -14.13 21.92 -24.43
C GLY A 177 -14.90 20.65 -24.71
N ARG A 178 -14.26 19.49 -24.75
CA ARG A 178 -14.87 18.21 -25.12
C ARG A 178 -14.54 17.11 -24.11
N ALA A 179 -15.43 16.13 -23.93
CA ALA A 179 -15.23 14.95 -23.11
C ALA A 179 -15.80 13.71 -23.80
N VAL A 180 -15.14 12.57 -23.60
CA VAL A 180 -15.68 11.26 -23.99
C VAL A 180 -16.48 10.68 -22.85
N VAL A 181 -17.68 10.22 -23.17
CA VAL A 181 -18.59 9.57 -22.22
C VAL A 181 -19.07 8.23 -22.77
N GLU A 182 -19.29 7.29 -21.87
CA GLU A 182 -19.92 6.02 -22.19
C GLU A 182 -21.42 6.11 -21.85
N THR A 183 -22.27 6.10 -22.88
CA THR A 183 -23.71 6.28 -22.75
C THR A 183 -24.45 4.99 -22.44
N SER A 184 -23.95 3.86 -22.94
CA SER A 184 -24.33 2.49 -22.63
C SER A 184 -23.13 1.58 -22.87
N GLU A 185 -23.17 0.34 -22.39
CA GLU A 185 -22.03 -0.57 -22.48
C GLU A 185 -21.44 -0.64 -23.89
N GLY A 186 -20.15 -0.28 -23.98
CA GLY A 186 -19.40 -0.24 -25.24
C GLY A 186 -19.80 0.87 -26.22
N LYS A 187 -20.72 1.80 -25.86
CA LYS A 187 -21.13 2.92 -26.71
C LYS A 187 -20.60 4.24 -26.19
N PHE A 188 -19.69 4.83 -26.93
CA PHE A 188 -18.99 6.06 -26.57
C PHE A 188 -19.50 7.25 -27.41
N SER A 189 -19.50 8.42 -26.83
CA SER A 189 -19.84 9.68 -27.49
C SER A 189 -18.91 10.79 -27.02
N LEU A 190 -18.55 11.67 -27.96
CA LEU A 190 -17.90 12.92 -27.65
C LEU A 190 -18.98 13.97 -27.35
N ILE A 191 -18.86 14.65 -26.22
CA ILE A 191 -19.81 15.69 -25.78
C ILE A 191 -19.12 17.04 -25.61
N ASP A 192 -19.88 18.13 -25.72
CA ASP A 192 -19.46 19.47 -25.30
C ASP A 192 -19.76 19.72 -23.81
N LYS A 193 -19.35 20.89 -23.30
CA LYS A 193 -19.56 21.28 -21.89
C LYS A 193 -21.03 21.45 -21.48
N SER A 194 -21.97 21.48 -22.44
CA SER A 194 -23.41 21.48 -22.17
C SER A 194 -23.99 20.05 -22.06
N GLY A 195 -23.18 19.04 -22.42
CA GLY A 195 -23.60 17.63 -22.47
C GLY A 195 -24.28 17.27 -23.81
N LYS A 196 -24.20 18.16 -24.83
CA LYS A 196 -24.67 17.89 -26.18
C LYS A 196 -23.67 16.93 -26.86
N VAL A 197 -24.23 15.88 -27.49
CA VAL A 197 -23.42 14.94 -28.28
C VAL A 197 -22.95 15.66 -29.55
N LEU A 198 -21.64 15.70 -29.73
CA LEU A 198 -20.97 16.22 -30.91
C LEU A 198 -20.77 15.11 -31.94
N GLU A 199 -20.41 13.92 -31.46
CA GLU A 199 -20.11 12.75 -32.28
C GLU A 199 -20.40 11.47 -31.50
N VAL A 200 -20.88 10.44 -32.22
CA VAL A 200 -20.96 9.06 -31.70
C VAL A 200 -19.71 8.31 -32.13
N LEU A 201 -18.89 7.91 -31.17
CA LEU A 201 -17.62 7.27 -31.45
C LEU A 201 -17.83 5.78 -31.72
N LYS A 202 -17.24 5.28 -32.79
CA LYS A 202 -17.30 3.85 -33.12
C LYS A 202 -16.42 3.01 -32.19
N TYR A 203 -15.28 3.58 -31.74
CA TYR A 203 -14.33 2.95 -30.84
C TYR A 203 -13.84 3.92 -29.76
N TYR A 204 -13.51 3.40 -28.58
CA TYR A 204 -12.98 4.19 -27.46
C TYR A 204 -11.69 4.98 -27.82
N LYS A 205 -10.80 4.42 -28.65
CA LYS A 205 -9.53 5.07 -29.07
C LYS A 205 -9.69 6.22 -30.05
N GLU A 206 -10.86 6.38 -30.70
CA GLU A 206 -11.10 7.52 -31.60
C GLU A 206 -11.11 8.91 -30.91
N TYR A 207 -11.08 8.95 -29.57
CA TYR A 207 -11.00 10.22 -28.83
C TYR A 207 -9.58 10.79 -28.69
N GLU A 208 -8.54 10.04 -29.05
CA GLU A 208 -7.14 10.49 -28.96
C GLU A 208 -6.76 11.43 -30.10
N SER A 209 -7.74 12.17 -30.61
CA SER A 209 -7.52 13.19 -31.64
C SER A 209 -6.56 14.27 -31.16
N SER A 210 -5.59 14.61 -31.99
CA SER A 210 -4.60 15.66 -31.72
C SER A 210 -4.07 16.21 -33.03
N GLU A 211 -3.82 17.53 -33.09
CA GLU A 211 -3.13 18.20 -34.20
C GLU A 211 -3.76 17.98 -35.59
N GLY A 212 -5.07 17.80 -35.62
CA GLY A 212 -5.79 17.59 -36.90
C GLY A 212 -5.95 16.13 -37.29
N PHE A 213 -5.45 15.19 -36.47
CA PHE A 213 -5.48 13.76 -36.77
C PHE A 213 -6.17 12.97 -35.68
N THR A 214 -6.92 11.94 -36.09
CA THR A 214 -7.58 10.97 -35.21
C THR A 214 -7.11 9.57 -35.58
N PRO A 215 -6.46 8.81 -34.68
CA PRO A 215 -6.20 7.41 -34.95
C PRO A 215 -7.51 6.64 -35.09
N PHE A 216 -7.65 5.78 -36.08
CA PHE A 216 -8.81 4.92 -36.27
C PHE A 216 -8.40 3.48 -36.60
N TYR A 217 -9.24 2.55 -36.17
CA TYR A 217 -9.07 1.13 -36.45
C TYR A 217 -9.93 0.71 -37.65
N ASP A 218 -9.33 0.05 -38.62
CA ASP A 218 -10.03 -0.51 -39.76
C ASP A 218 -10.38 -1.98 -39.53
N GLU A 219 -11.65 -2.28 -39.40
CA GLU A 219 -12.15 -3.63 -39.13
C GLU A 219 -11.77 -4.66 -40.21
N LYS A 220 -11.62 -4.21 -41.45
CA LYS A 220 -11.31 -5.08 -42.59
C LYS A 220 -9.84 -5.49 -42.58
N SER A 221 -8.94 -4.55 -42.45
CA SER A 221 -7.48 -4.83 -42.40
C SER A 221 -6.98 -5.22 -41.00
N LYS A 222 -7.78 -4.95 -39.95
CA LYS A 222 -7.40 -5.11 -38.55
C LYS A 222 -6.19 -4.25 -38.14
N LEU A 223 -6.04 -3.09 -38.79
CA LEU A 223 -4.92 -2.15 -38.59
C LEU A 223 -5.41 -0.75 -38.28
N TYR A 224 -4.56 0.05 -37.66
CA TYR A 224 -4.78 1.46 -37.39
C TYR A 224 -4.23 2.33 -38.54
N GLY A 225 -4.93 3.42 -38.81
CA GLY A 225 -4.55 4.54 -39.67
C GLY A 225 -4.93 5.85 -39.01
N TYR A 226 -4.87 6.96 -39.76
CA TYR A 226 -5.28 8.26 -39.25
C TYR A 226 -6.27 8.91 -40.20
N LYS A 227 -7.32 9.52 -39.61
CA LYS A 227 -8.27 10.42 -40.30
C LYS A 227 -7.96 11.86 -39.94
N ASN A 228 -8.27 12.77 -40.83
CA ASN A 228 -8.33 14.19 -40.51
C ASN A 228 -9.64 14.52 -39.77
N TYR A 229 -9.80 15.75 -39.29
CA TYR A 229 -11.04 16.17 -38.60
C TYR A 229 -12.28 16.24 -39.52
N SER A 230 -12.10 16.19 -40.86
CA SER A 230 -13.21 16.05 -41.82
C SER A 230 -13.68 14.61 -41.98
N GLY A 231 -12.96 13.64 -41.37
CA GLY A 231 -13.26 12.21 -41.47
C GLY A 231 -12.58 11.50 -42.65
N ASP A 232 -11.80 12.23 -43.47
CA ASP A 232 -11.08 11.65 -44.59
C ASP A 232 -9.86 10.90 -44.13
N ILE A 233 -9.50 9.79 -44.79
CA ILE A 233 -8.32 9.03 -44.51
C ILE A 233 -7.07 9.83 -44.90
N ALA A 234 -6.33 10.33 -43.90
CA ALA A 234 -5.08 11.05 -44.08
C ALA A 234 -3.89 10.08 -44.20
N ILE A 235 -3.86 9.03 -43.36
CA ILE A 235 -2.86 7.98 -43.44
C ILE A 235 -3.60 6.62 -43.43
N LYS A 236 -3.35 5.82 -44.48
CA LYS A 236 -4.03 4.53 -44.65
C LYS A 236 -3.72 3.57 -43.49
N PRO A 237 -4.66 2.69 -43.13
CA PRO A 237 -4.43 1.66 -42.14
C PRO A 237 -3.22 0.77 -42.51
N ALA A 238 -2.21 0.81 -41.64
CA ALA A 238 -0.93 0.10 -41.87
C ALA A 238 -0.26 -0.31 -40.54
N PHE A 239 -0.81 0.05 -39.37
CA PHE A 239 -0.14 -0.07 -38.07
C PHE A 239 -0.94 -0.99 -37.16
N LEU A 240 -0.24 -1.78 -36.33
CA LEU A 240 -0.84 -2.58 -35.26
C LEU A 240 -1.31 -1.72 -34.09
N SER A 241 -0.57 -0.64 -33.81
CA SER A 241 -1.00 0.43 -32.90
C SER A 241 -0.58 1.79 -33.45
N ALA A 242 -1.31 2.82 -33.06
CA ALA A 242 -1.07 4.20 -33.51
C ALA A 242 -1.39 5.15 -32.36
N ASP A 243 -0.38 5.91 -31.90
CA ASP A 243 -0.55 6.92 -30.88
C ASP A 243 -1.04 8.24 -31.51
N ARG A 244 -1.56 9.14 -30.66
CA ARG A 244 -1.91 10.50 -31.11
C ARG A 244 -0.68 11.26 -31.59
N PHE A 245 -0.87 12.17 -32.55
CA PHE A 245 0.18 13.10 -32.92
C PHE A 245 0.54 14.04 -31.76
N THR A 246 1.81 14.30 -31.59
CA THR A 246 2.36 15.24 -30.61
C THR A 246 3.54 15.97 -31.27
N ASN A 247 3.46 17.29 -31.39
CA ASN A 247 4.43 18.14 -32.10
C ASN A 247 4.76 17.67 -33.56
N GLY A 248 3.74 17.20 -34.29
CA GLY A 248 3.88 16.76 -35.66
C GLY A 248 4.37 15.30 -35.81
N TYR A 249 4.49 14.53 -34.76
CA TYR A 249 4.99 13.15 -34.79
C TYR A 249 4.06 12.18 -34.06
N ALA A 250 3.99 10.94 -34.53
CA ALA A 250 3.27 9.85 -33.85
C ALA A 250 4.11 8.58 -33.79
N VAL A 251 4.04 7.90 -32.66
CA VAL A 251 4.63 6.57 -32.49
C VAL A 251 3.65 5.53 -33.03
N VAL A 252 4.15 4.60 -33.84
CA VAL A 252 3.36 3.53 -34.46
C VAL A 252 4.06 2.19 -34.32
N ALA A 253 3.29 1.11 -34.21
CA ALA A 253 3.81 -0.26 -34.24
C ALA A 253 3.38 -0.95 -35.53
N VAL A 254 4.28 -1.73 -36.16
CA VAL A 254 4.01 -2.36 -37.47
C VAL A 254 4.12 -3.88 -37.46
N GLU A 255 4.80 -4.47 -36.52
CA GLU A 255 5.01 -5.91 -36.46
C GLU A 255 4.95 -6.39 -35.02
N SER A 256 4.12 -7.38 -34.74
CA SER A 256 4.17 -8.18 -33.54
C SER A 256 4.73 -9.55 -33.94
N ARG A 257 5.98 -9.82 -33.64
CA ARG A 257 6.48 -11.18 -33.64
C ARG A 257 6.38 -11.70 -32.24
N GLU A 258 5.61 -12.73 -32.07
CA GLU A 258 5.35 -13.56 -30.88
C GLU A 258 5.65 -12.95 -29.48
N ILE A 259 6.51 -11.94 -29.35
CA ILE A 259 7.03 -11.49 -28.07
C ILE A 259 7.14 -9.96 -27.88
N CYS A 260 7.32 -9.11 -28.93
CA CYS A 260 7.21 -7.64 -28.78
C CYS A 260 6.98 -6.90 -30.09
N ASP A 261 6.20 -5.80 -29.97
CA ASP A 261 5.95 -4.89 -31.08
C ASP A 261 7.22 -4.14 -31.48
N LYS A 262 7.35 -3.85 -32.79
CA LYS A 262 8.38 -2.95 -33.31
C LYS A 262 7.79 -1.56 -33.53
N TYR A 263 8.35 -0.60 -32.82
CA TYR A 263 7.91 0.79 -32.88
C TYR A 263 8.75 1.62 -33.85
N GLY A 264 8.06 2.49 -34.55
CA GLY A 264 8.62 3.52 -35.40
C GLY A 264 8.02 4.89 -35.08
N LEU A 265 8.64 5.94 -35.57
CA LEU A 265 8.15 7.33 -35.48
C LEU A 265 7.81 7.83 -36.87
N ILE A 266 6.60 8.37 -37.05
CA ILE A 266 6.13 8.94 -38.32
C ILE A 266 5.85 10.43 -38.19
N ASP A 267 5.96 11.15 -39.31
CA ASP A 267 5.48 12.53 -39.46
C ASP A 267 3.98 12.56 -39.84
N THR A 268 3.41 13.74 -39.95
CA THR A 268 1.99 13.99 -40.33
C THR A 268 1.62 13.51 -41.74
N LYS A 269 2.60 13.14 -42.58
CA LYS A 269 2.40 12.54 -43.90
C LYS A 269 2.50 11.03 -43.88
N GLY A 270 2.75 10.43 -42.72
CA GLY A 270 2.97 9.00 -42.56
C GLY A 270 4.37 8.50 -42.98
N LYS A 271 5.32 9.44 -43.20
CA LYS A 271 6.70 9.10 -43.51
C LYS A 271 7.46 8.77 -42.25
N TYR A 272 8.20 7.66 -42.26
CA TYR A 272 9.06 7.28 -41.12
C TYR A 272 10.22 8.27 -40.93
N ILE A 273 10.31 8.81 -39.73
CA ILE A 273 11.47 9.48 -39.16
C ILE A 273 12.40 8.45 -38.53
N LEU A 274 11.83 7.52 -37.73
CA LEU A 274 12.50 6.33 -37.26
C LEU A 274 11.78 5.10 -37.78
N LYS A 275 12.50 4.23 -38.50
CA LYS A 275 11.94 2.96 -38.95
C LYS A 275 11.51 2.10 -37.79
N PRO A 276 10.53 1.18 -37.97
CA PRO A 276 10.04 0.34 -36.88
C PRO A 276 11.03 -0.79 -36.54
N GLU A 277 12.07 -0.43 -35.82
CA GLU A 277 13.17 -1.33 -35.42
C GLU A 277 13.38 -1.30 -33.89
N TYR A 278 12.61 -0.48 -33.18
CA TYR A 278 12.81 -0.18 -31.77
C TYR A 278 11.74 -0.85 -30.90
N SER A 279 12.09 -1.12 -29.65
CA SER A 279 11.18 -1.69 -28.66
C SER A 279 10.37 -0.63 -27.90
N GLY A 280 10.71 0.65 -28.02
CA GLY A 280 9.96 1.75 -27.44
C GLY A 280 10.49 3.10 -27.87
N ILE A 281 9.59 4.07 -28.03
CA ILE A 281 9.89 5.48 -28.36
C ILE A 281 9.03 6.35 -27.46
N THR A 282 9.64 7.29 -26.74
CA THR A 282 8.93 8.22 -25.84
C THR A 282 9.35 9.65 -26.16
N TYR A 283 8.38 10.54 -26.39
CA TYR A 283 8.65 11.96 -26.59
C TYR A 283 9.01 12.63 -25.26
N LEU A 284 10.12 13.39 -25.27
CA LEU A 284 10.69 14.01 -24.07
C LEU A 284 10.52 15.53 -24.01
N GLY A 285 9.75 16.11 -24.93
CA GLY A 285 9.75 17.57 -25.12
C GLY A 285 10.97 18.06 -25.89
N SER A 286 11.01 19.36 -26.22
CA SER A 286 12.16 20.01 -26.88
C SER A 286 12.69 19.29 -28.11
N ASP A 287 11.79 18.67 -28.89
CA ASP A 287 12.12 17.92 -30.11
C ASP A 287 13.04 16.68 -29.89
N MET A 288 12.97 16.09 -28.69
CA MET A 288 13.78 14.94 -28.29
C MET A 288 12.94 13.70 -28.01
N PHE A 289 13.54 12.53 -28.24
CA PHE A 289 12.93 11.23 -27.96
C PHE A 289 13.90 10.33 -27.19
N ALA A 290 13.39 9.61 -26.21
CA ALA A 290 14.05 8.43 -25.64
C ALA A 290 13.66 7.21 -26.47
N VAL A 291 14.64 6.51 -27.00
CA VAL A 291 14.44 5.33 -27.85
C VAL A 291 15.11 4.14 -27.21
N SER A 292 14.39 3.03 -27.05
CA SER A 292 14.93 1.76 -26.57
C SER A 292 15.05 0.74 -27.70
N LYS A 293 16.13 0.00 -27.71
CA LYS A 293 16.36 -1.08 -28.66
C LYS A 293 16.56 -2.38 -27.88
N ASN A 294 15.68 -3.33 -28.16
CA ASN A 294 15.84 -4.68 -27.64
C ASN A 294 16.34 -5.58 -28.79
N PRO A 295 17.56 -6.04 -28.75
CA PRO A 295 18.12 -6.81 -29.88
C PRO A 295 17.71 -8.28 -29.87
N SER A 296 17.34 -8.90 -28.75
CA SER A 296 17.33 -10.36 -28.69
C SER A 296 16.28 -11.00 -27.77
N ALA A 297 15.57 -10.24 -26.95
CA ALA A 297 14.70 -10.84 -25.95
C ALA A 297 13.26 -10.31 -26.00
N PRO A 298 12.30 -11.14 -25.65
CA PRO A 298 10.87 -10.84 -25.68
C PRO A 298 10.36 -9.95 -24.54
N TYR A 299 11.22 -9.19 -23.89
CA TYR A 299 10.96 -8.61 -22.60
C TYR A 299 10.69 -7.10 -22.65
N SER A 300 9.98 -6.61 -21.63
CA SER A 300 9.46 -5.25 -21.49
C SER A 300 10.51 -4.15 -21.75
N ASN A 301 10.12 -3.13 -22.52
CA ASN A 301 10.89 -1.91 -22.84
C ASN A 301 11.37 -1.10 -21.63
N TYR A 302 10.84 -1.37 -20.44
CA TYR A 302 11.13 -0.60 -19.22
C TYR A 302 12.54 -0.84 -18.68
N TYR A 303 13.13 -1.99 -18.99
CA TYR A 303 14.37 -2.47 -18.39
C TYR A 303 15.61 -2.32 -19.27
N PHE A 304 15.44 -1.90 -20.53
CA PHE A 304 16.56 -1.75 -21.46
C PHE A 304 17.06 -0.32 -21.51
N PRO A 305 18.38 -0.14 -21.68
CA PRO A 305 18.94 1.19 -21.83
C PRO A 305 18.38 1.88 -23.08
N LYS A 306 18.20 3.18 -22.94
CA LYS A 306 17.69 4.09 -23.97
C LYS A 306 18.79 4.98 -24.49
N ALA A 307 18.65 5.41 -25.73
CA ALA A 307 19.44 6.47 -26.33
C ALA A 307 18.58 7.71 -26.58
N LEU A 308 19.21 8.85 -26.61
CA LEU A 308 18.58 10.12 -26.98
C LEU A 308 18.61 10.29 -28.50
N PHE A 309 17.47 10.62 -29.10
CA PHE A 309 17.30 10.93 -30.51
C PHE A 309 16.63 12.28 -30.69
N ASN A 310 16.95 12.97 -31.78
CA ASN A 310 16.23 14.20 -32.15
C ASN A 310 15.10 13.93 -33.15
N ILE A 311 14.33 14.99 -33.47
CA ILE A 311 13.22 14.92 -34.45
C ILE A 311 13.63 14.58 -35.89
N LYS A 312 14.92 14.66 -36.23
CA LYS A 312 15.44 14.23 -37.57
C LYS A 312 15.74 12.74 -37.61
N GLY A 313 15.60 12.03 -36.50
CA GLY A 313 15.95 10.63 -36.36
C GLY A 313 17.46 10.40 -36.12
N GLU A 314 18.22 11.44 -35.79
CA GLU A 314 19.65 11.36 -35.48
C GLU A 314 19.83 10.84 -34.04
N GLN A 315 20.61 9.79 -33.87
CA GLN A 315 21.00 9.29 -32.56
C GLN A 315 22.07 10.21 -31.96
N LEU A 316 21.78 10.76 -30.76
CA LEU A 316 22.63 11.74 -30.07
C LEU A 316 23.48 11.13 -28.93
N SER A 317 23.10 9.95 -28.45
CA SER A 317 23.85 9.21 -27.42
C SER A 317 23.86 7.73 -27.67
N ASP A 318 24.78 6.99 -27.05
CA ASP A 318 24.70 5.55 -26.94
C ASP A 318 23.49 5.11 -26.10
N PHE A 319 23.12 3.82 -26.22
CA PHE A 319 22.11 3.18 -25.39
C PHE A 319 22.68 2.93 -23.98
N LYS A 320 22.60 3.90 -23.09
CA LYS A 320 23.19 3.89 -21.74
C LYS A 320 22.29 4.40 -20.63
N PHE A 321 21.14 5.01 -20.99
CA PHE A 321 20.22 5.57 -19.99
C PHE A 321 19.06 4.61 -19.74
N TYR A 322 18.83 4.23 -18.52
CA TYR A 322 17.65 3.44 -18.16
C TYR A 322 16.40 4.30 -18.08
N ARG A 323 16.54 5.59 -17.74
CA ARG A 323 15.48 6.58 -17.76
C ARG A 323 16.00 7.92 -18.27
N ILE A 324 15.18 8.62 -19.02
CA ILE A 324 15.34 10.02 -19.38
C ILE A 324 13.99 10.69 -19.18
N ASN A 325 13.92 11.72 -18.34
CA ASN A 325 12.73 12.52 -18.11
C ASN A 325 12.49 13.50 -19.25
N GLN A 326 11.36 14.21 -19.22
CA GLN A 326 11.09 15.31 -20.15
C GLN A 326 12.16 16.41 -19.97
N PHE A 327 12.51 17.08 -21.06
CA PHE A 327 13.37 18.25 -21.04
C PHE A 327 12.64 19.44 -20.42
N GLU A 328 13.26 20.04 -19.41
CA GLU A 328 12.89 21.32 -18.84
C GLU A 328 13.93 22.35 -19.27
N GLY A 329 13.58 23.17 -20.26
CA GLY A 329 14.56 24.07 -20.91
C GLY A 329 15.62 23.30 -21.70
N ASP A 330 16.88 23.42 -21.29
CA ASP A 330 18.03 22.81 -21.99
C ASP A 330 18.51 21.49 -21.35
N HIS A 331 17.91 21.07 -20.23
CA HIS A 331 18.35 19.89 -19.50
C HIS A 331 17.21 18.91 -19.29
N ALA A 332 17.56 17.63 -19.16
CA ALA A 332 16.69 16.56 -18.68
C ALA A 332 17.39 15.75 -17.59
N VAL A 333 16.64 15.23 -16.63
CA VAL A 333 17.15 14.26 -15.67
C VAL A 333 17.23 12.88 -16.33
N ALA A 334 18.36 12.22 -16.18
CA ALA A 334 18.58 10.87 -16.68
C ALA A 334 19.21 9.98 -15.61
N CYS A 335 19.02 8.66 -15.75
CA CYS A 335 19.69 7.67 -14.90
C CYS A 335 20.51 6.73 -15.76
N ASP A 336 21.75 6.45 -15.33
CA ASP A 336 22.48 5.26 -15.75
C ASP A 336 22.12 4.06 -14.85
N SER A 337 22.96 3.00 -14.81
CA SER A 337 22.68 1.80 -14.02
C SER A 337 22.73 2.04 -12.49
N THR A 338 23.36 3.10 -12.01
CA THR A 338 23.62 3.32 -10.57
C THR A 338 23.42 4.75 -10.09
N SER A 339 23.24 5.71 -10.99
CA SER A 339 23.25 7.14 -10.66
C SER A 339 22.20 7.91 -11.43
N THR A 340 21.76 9.03 -10.86
CA THR A 340 20.86 10.02 -11.44
C THR A 340 21.58 11.35 -11.63
N PHE A 341 21.44 11.99 -12.78
CA PHE A 341 22.15 13.21 -13.16
C PHE A 341 21.39 13.98 -14.26
N PHE A 342 21.89 15.14 -14.63
CA PHE A 342 21.34 15.96 -15.73
C PHE A 342 22.10 15.72 -17.02
N ILE A 343 21.36 15.70 -18.13
CA ILE A 343 21.92 15.67 -19.50
C ILE A 343 21.48 16.89 -20.31
N ASP A 344 22.33 17.29 -21.25
CA ASP A 344 22.04 18.31 -22.26
C ASP A 344 21.26 17.71 -23.46
N LYS A 345 20.86 18.53 -24.41
CA LYS A 345 20.19 18.12 -25.67
C LYS A 345 21.09 17.29 -26.63
N LYS A 346 22.37 17.10 -26.31
CA LYS A 346 23.29 16.22 -27.03
C LYS A 346 23.47 14.88 -26.32
N GLY A 347 22.84 14.68 -25.16
CA GLY A 347 22.97 13.48 -24.34
C GLY A 347 24.25 13.42 -23.51
N ASN A 348 24.98 14.54 -23.35
CA ASN A 348 26.12 14.64 -22.48
C ASN A 348 25.68 14.97 -21.06
N MET A 349 26.39 14.45 -20.06
CA MET A 349 26.21 14.86 -18.66
C MET A 349 26.55 16.35 -18.52
N VAL A 350 25.74 17.06 -17.71
CA VAL A 350 25.96 18.46 -17.40
C VAL A 350 26.87 18.58 -16.19
N ASP A 351 28.15 18.76 -16.38
CA ASP A 351 29.18 18.73 -15.31
C ASP A 351 29.03 19.82 -14.24
N THR A 352 28.26 20.88 -14.51
CA THR A 352 27.94 21.94 -13.54
C THR A 352 26.85 21.58 -12.57
N LEU A 353 26.11 20.48 -12.82
CA LEU A 353 25.03 19.95 -11.98
C LEU A 353 25.44 18.63 -11.34
N PRO A 354 24.85 18.25 -10.20
CA PRO A 354 25.31 17.08 -9.47
C PRO A 354 24.97 15.78 -10.18
N LYS A 355 25.91 14.81 -10.13
CA LYS A 355 25.66 13.38 -10.32
C LYS A 355 25.49 12.73 -8.96
N LEU A 356 24.34 12.16 -8.71
CA LEU A 356 23.97 11.58 -7.42
C LEU A 356 23.89 10.06 -7.51
N PRO A 357 24.46 9.32 -6.55
CA PRO A 357 24.25 7.87 -6.48
C PRO A 357 22.78 7.56 -6.18
N GLY A 358 22.26 6.48 -6.78
CA GLY A 358 20.87 6.05 -6.64
C GLY A 358 20.01 6.38 -7.86
N ILE A 359 18.91 5.70 -7.95
CA ILE A 359 17.94 5.81 -9.05
C ILE A 359 16.69 6.53 -8.55
N GLY A 360 16.30 7.56 -9.28
CA GLY A 360 15.13 8.31 -8.89
C GLY A 360 14.95 9.58 -9.70
N ASP A 361 14.44 10.62 -9.11
CA ASP A 361 14.13 11.89 -9.75
C ASP A 361 14.82 13.06 -9.06
N ILE A 362 15.17 14.07 -9.84
CA ILE A 362 15.70 15.35 -9.35
C ILE A 362 14.87 16.47 -9.97
N LYS A 363 14.37 17.39 -9.14
CA LYS A 363 13.55 18.53 -9.57
C LYS A 363 14.13 19.83 -9.04
N TYR A 364 13.98 20.89 -9.85
CA TYR A 364 14.14 22.25 -9.36
C TYR A 364 12.90 22.70 -8.60
N ILE A 365 13.06 23.13 -7.36
CA ILE A 365 11.99 23.69 -6.54
C ILE A 365 12.50 24.92 -5.78
N GLY A 366 11.88 26.09 -5.99
CA GLY A 366 12.21 27.30 -5.23
C GLY A 366 13.69 27.65 -5.16
N GLY A 367 14.46 27.40 -6.24
CA GLY A 367 15.89 27.72 -6.33
C GLY A 367 16.85 26.70 -5.71
N ILE A 368 16.37 25.51 -5.35
CA ILE A 368 17.17 24.37 -4.90
C ILE A 368 16.78 23.09 -5.69
N LEU A 369 17.57 22.04 -5.52
CA LEU A 369 17.28 20.71 -6.06
C LEU A 369 16.63 19.83 -4.99
N GLN A 370 15.53 19.19 -5.34
CA GLN A 370 14.94 18.09 -4.58
C GLN A 370 15.30 16.78 -5.29
N ALA A 371 16.04 15.91 -4.62
CA ALA A 371 16.39 14.57 -5.10
C ALA A 371 15.60 13.52 -4.32
N LYS A 372 14.80 12.72 -5.03
CA LYS A 372 14.08 11.53 -4.51
C LYS A 372 14.71 10.30 -5.13
N LEU A 373 15.70 9.71 -4.48
CA LEU A 373 16.52 8.62 -4.99
C LEU A 373 16.44 7.43 -4.03
N ASP A 374 16.18 6.24 -4.56
CA ASP A 374 16.15 5.00 -3.78
C ASP A 374 15.34 5.12 -2.47
N GLY A 375 14.16 5.73 -2.55
CA GLY A 375 13.30 5.97 -1.38
C GLY A 375 13.77 7.07 -0.41
N GLY A 376 14.96 7.65 -0.63
CA GLY A 376 15.49 8.80 0.12
C GLY A 376 14.98 10.14 -0.41
N LEU A 377 15.02 11.16 0.43
CA LEU A 377 14.73 12.56 0.08
C LEU A 377 15.91 13.42 0.51
N THR A 378 16.47 14.18 -0.43
CA THR A 378 17.58 15.10 -0.19
C THR A 378 17.30 16.44 -0.85
N TYR A 379 17.55 17.54 -0.16
CA TYR A 379 17.55 18.88 -0.71
C TYR A 379 19.00 19.35 -0.87
N LEU A 380 19.33 19.90 -2.04
CA LEU A 380 20.69 20.30 -2.39
C LEU A 380 20.68 21.68 -3.04
N LYS A 381 21.80 22.37 -2.95
CA LYS A 381 22.12 23.47 -3.85
C LYS A 381 22.47 22.96 -5.24
N GLU A 382 22.39 23.78 -6.26
CA GLU A 382 22.72 23.39 -7.64
C GLU A 382 24.14 22.80 -7.78
N ASN A 383 25.10 23.24 -6.95
CA ASN A 383 26.46 22.71 -6.93
C ASN A 383 26.60 21.36 -6.20
N GLY A 384 25.48 20.74 -5.79
CA GLY A 384 25.45 19.44 -5.10
C GLY A 384 25.67 19.52 -3.58
N ALA A 385 25.87 20.70 -3.00
CA ALA A 385 25.99 20.82 -1.54
C ALA A 385 24.65 20.49 -0.86
N VAL A 386 24.67 19.53 0.06
CA VAL A 386 23.49 19.09 0.80
C VAL A 386 22.99 20.20 1.73
N ILE A 387 21.73 20.57 1.60
CA ILE A 387 21.01 21.47 2.50
C ILE A 387 20.39 20.66 3.64
N TRP A 388 19.70 19.57 3.29
CA TRP A 388 19.08 18.66 4.22
C TRP A 388 18.90 17.28 3.56
N GLN A 389 18.99 16.23 4.36
CA GLN A 389 18.78 14.88 3.91
C GLN A 389 17.93 14.13 4.93
N LYS A 390 16.96 13.36 4.45
CA LYS A 390 16.13 12.50 5.28
C LYS A 390 16.98 11.46 6.00
N ASP A 391 16.84 11.40 7.32
CA ASP A 391 17.44 10.34 8.12
C ASP A 391 16.88 8.98 7.69
N ARG A 392 17.74 8.07 7.29
CA ARG A 392 17.40 6.70 6.96
C ARG A 392 17.65 5.82 8.18
N ILE A 393 16.83 6.01 9.22
CA ILE A 393 16.90 5.27 10.49
C ILE A 393 15.52 4.80 10.94
N ILE A 394 15.49 3.65 11.62
CA ILE A 394 14.34 3.13 12.36
C ILE A 394 14.73 3.18 13.85
N PRO A 395 14.24 4.14 14.64
CA PRO A 395 14.48 4.18 16.07
C PRO A 395 13.75 3.02 16.76
N LEU A 396 14.48 2.15 17.44
CA LEU A 396 13.92 1.00 18.15
C LEU A 396 13.60 1.34 19.63
N ASN A 397 14.40 2.22 20.20
CA ASN A 397 14.17 2.89 21.48
C ASN A 397 15.01 4.18 21.56
N ASN A 398 15.14 4.78 22.74
CA ASN A 398 15.89 6.04 22.91
C ASN A 398 17.39 5.92 22.59
N ARG A 399 17.96 4.71 22.51
CA ARG A 399 19.39 4.48 22.28
C ARG A 399 19.64 3.63 21.02
N ILE A 400 18.90 2.56 20.84
CA ILE A 400 19.12 1.58 19.78
C ILE A 400 18.37 1.99 18.52
N LYS A 401 19.06 1.95 17.39
CA LYS A 401 18.53 2.29 16.07
C LYS A 401 18.94 1.23 15.05
N ALA A 402 18.11 1.01 14.04
CA ALA A 402 18.50 0.34 12.82
C ALA A 402 18.68 1.40 11.72
N ASN A 403 19.91 1.63 11.28
CA ASN A 403 20.20 2.49 10.15
C ASN A 403 19.88 1.70 8.86
N VAL A 404 19.30 2.37 7.86
CA VAL A 404 19.01 1.80 6.56
C VAL A 404 20.23 1.96 5.67
N ALA A 405 21.08 0.95 5.61
CA ALA A 405 22.14 0.86 4.62
C ALA A 405 21.57 0.30 3.30
N SER A 406 22.23 0.55 2.19
CA SER A 406 21.76 0.06 0.90
C SER A 406 22.91 -0.45 0.04
N PHE A 407 22.58 -1.41 -0.79
CA PHE A 407 23.43 -1.97 -1.82
C PHE A 407 22.70 -1.86 -3.16
N ARG A 408 23.35 -1.24 -4.15
CA ARG A 408 22.89 -1.20 -5.53
C ARG A 408 23.98 -1.77 -6.43
N ARG A 409 23.66 -2.84 -7.11
CA ARG A 409 24.54 -3.46 -8.09
C ARG A 409 24.38 -2.80 -9.47
N ASP A 410 23.13 -2.64 -9.88
CA ASP A 410 22.74 -2.11 -11.19
C ASP A 410 21.33 -1.50 -11.10
N TYR A 411 20.74 -1.14 -12.24
CA TYR A 411 19.40 -0.56 -12.31
C TYR A 411 18.31 -1.48 -11.72
N LEU A 412 18.45 -2.80 -11.86
CA LEU A 412 17.47 -3.82 -11.47
C LEU A 412 17.69 -4.40 -10.07
N THR A 413 18.88 -4.18 -9.47
CA THR A 413 19.19 -4.76 -8.16
C THR A 413 19.38 -3.68 -7.12
N TYR A 414 18.44 -3.60 -6.17
CA TYR A 414 18.48 -2.69 -5.04
C TYR A 414 18.09 -3.40 -3.76
N ILE A 415 18.93 -3.32 -2.74
CA ILE A 415 18.75 -4.01 -1.45
C ILE A 415 19.00 -3.02 -0.32
N GLU A 416 18.02 -2.83 0.54
CA GLU A 416 18.19 -2.19 1.85
C GLU A 416 18.44 -3.24 2.90
N TYR A 417 19.40 -2.96 3.80
CA TYR A 417 19.74 -3.85 4.90
C TYR A 417 20.00 -3.06 6.18
N PRO A 418 19.76 -3.65 7.37
CA PRO A 418 19.92 -2.95 8.64
C PRO A 418 21.37 -2.91 9.10
N GLU A 419 21.79 -1.74 9.63
CA GLU A 419 22.99 -1.59 10.45
C GLU A 419 22.58 -1.13 11.86
N ILE A 420 22.63 -2.03 12.82
CA ILE A 420 22.21 -1.77 14.20
C ILE A 420 23.27 -0.95 14.91
N THR A 421 22.83 0.07 15.66
CA THR A 421 23.68 0.94 16.46
C THR A 421 23.11 1.14 17.85
N GLY A 422 23.97 1.47 18.83
CA GLY A 422 23.55 1.77 20.20
C GLY A 422 23.43 0.54 21.10
N LEU A 423 23.95 -0.62 20.74
CA LEU A 423 24.03 -1.76 21.66
C LEU A 423 25.04 -1.49 22.80
N GLU A 424 24.95 -2.24 23.88
CA GLU A 424 25.84 -2.11 25.05
C GLU A 424 27.23 -2.66 24.75
N ASP A 425 27.28 -3.81 24.06
CA ASP A 425 28.52 -4.48 23.67
C ASP A 425 28.82 -4.21 22.19
N PRO A 426 29.91 -3.46 21.88
CA PRO A 426 30.29 -3.19 20.50
C PRO A 426 30.66 -4.44 19.69
N ALA A 427 31.21 -5.48 20.33
CA ALA A 427 31.57 -6.71 19.64
C ALA A 427 30.33 -7.52 19.21
N VAL A 428 29.31 -7.55 20.07
CA VAL A 428 27.99 -8.12 19.74
C VAL A 428 27.37 -7.34 18.60
N GLN A 429 27.39 -6.00 18.65
CA GLN A 429 26.87 -5.14 17.59
C GLN A 429 27.56 -5.43 16.24
N GLU A 430 28.89 -5.48 16.21
CA GLU A 430 29.64 -5.77 14.99
C GLU A 430 29.31 -7.16 14.42
N SER A 431 29.22 -8.17 15.29
CA SER A 431 28.84 -9.55 14.92
C SER A 431 27.46 -9.61 14.28
N ILE A 432 26.46 -8.94 14.89
CA ILE A 432 25.09 -8.85 14.35
C ILE A 432 25.09 -8.16 12.99
N ASN A 433 25.74 -7.01 12.86
CA ASN A 433 25.77 -6.24 11.62
C ASN A 433 26.47 -7.00 10.48
N LYS A 434 27.59 -7.67 10.76
CA LYS A 434 28.30 -8.50 9.79
C LYS A 434 27.41 -9.64 9.28
N LYS A 435 26.69 -10.31 10.18
CA LYS A 435 25.80 -11.39 9.80
C LYS A 435 24.59 -10.89 9.02
N LEU A 436 23.91 -9.84 9.49
CA LEU A 436 22.77 -9.25 8.79
C LEU A 436 23.17 -8.80 7.38
N LYS A 437 24.28 -8.08 7.23
CA LYS A 437 24.79 -7.70 5.90
C LYS A 437 24.97 -8.93 5.00
N SER A 438 25.59 -9.99 5.50
CA SER A 438 25.77 -11.23 4.74
C SER A 438 24.44 -11.87 4.32
N GLU A 439 23.44 -11.95 5.22
CA GLU A 439 22.11 -12.53 4.92
C GLU A 439 21.33 -11.75 3.86
N PHE A 440 21.58 -10.44 3.77
CA PHE A 440 20.87 -9.59 2.79
C PHE A 440 21.55 -9.54 1.42
N ILE A 441 22.89 -9.43 1.35
CA ILE A 441 23.59 -9.12 0.09
C ILE A 441 24.49 -10.23 -0.43
N SER A 442 24.75 -11.30 0.36
CA SER A 442 25.52 -12.44 -0.11
C SER A 442 24.88 -13.10 -1.34
N GLY A 443 25.68 -13.32 -2.38
CA GLY A 443 25.20 -13.84 -3.68
C GLY A 443 24.84 -12.76 -4.70
N TYR A 444 24.66 -11.50 -4.27
CA TYR A 444 24.37 -10.38 -5.18
C TYR A 444 25.63 -9.55 -5.50
N GLU A 445 26.66 -9.57 -4.64
CA GLU A 445 27.89 -8.77 -4.78
C GLU A 445 28.73 -9.19 -5.99
N ASN A 446 28.78 -10.48 -6.30
CA ASN A 446 29.68 -11.07 -7.31
C ASN A 446 28.95 -11.74 -8.47
N ALA A 447 27.65 -11.50 -8.64
CA ALA A 447 26.92 -12.14 -9.72
C ALA A 447 27.48 -11.68 -11.09
N ASP A 448 27.91 -12.63 -11.89
CA ASP A 448 28.53 -12.40 -13.19
C ASP A 448 27.59 -11.64 -14.15
N ALA A 449 28.08 -10.54 -14.70
CA ALA A 449 27.32 -9.70 -15.64
C ALA A 449 27.09 -10.40 -17.00
N SER A 450 27.85 -11.46 -17.32
CA SER A 450 27.84 -12.07 -18.64
C SER A 450 26.58 -12.84 -19.02
N ASN A 451 25.79 -13.32 -18.04
CA ASN A 451 24.54 -14.04 -18.29
C ASN A 451 23.27 -13.19 -18.13
N ARG A 452 23.37 -11.90 -17.74
CA ARG A 452 22.22 -11.07 -17.37
C ARG A 452 21.48 -10.47 -18.55
N ASP A 453 22.17 -10.24 -19.66
CA ASP A 453 21.53 -9.68 -20.86
C ASP A 453 20.57 -10.69 -21.50
N GLU A 454 20.73 -11.97 -21.19
CA GLU A 454 19.85 -13.04 -21.70
C GLU A 454 18.62 -13.24 -20.81
N TYR A 455 18.77 -13.11 -19.46
CA TYR A 455 17.67 -13.28 -18.48
C TYR A 455 17.79 -12.25 -17.35
N PRO A 456 17.41 -10.99 -17.58
CA PRO A 456 17.50 -9.97 -16.54
C PRO A 456 16.51 -10.23 -15.41
N GLU A 457 16.94 -9.95 -14.17
CA GLU A 457 16.14 -10.13 -12.96
C GLU A 457 16.03 -8.81 -12.21
N ASP A 458 14.79 -8.42 -11.85
CA ASP A 458 14.53 -7.30 -10.96
C ASP A 458 14.50 -7.83 -9.51
N ILE A 459 15.40 -7.32 -8.69
CA ILE A 459 15.59 -7.75 -7.30
C ILE A 459 15.53 -6.55 -6.40
N THR A 460 14.52 -6.52 -5.54
CA THR A 460 14.34 -5.45 -4.58
C THR A 460 14.06 -6.02 -3.21
N TYR A 461 14.90 -5.69 -2.22
CA TYR A 461 14.67 -6.06 -0.82
C TYR A 461 14.65 -4.83 0.06
N TYR A 462 13.74 -4.86 1.02
CA TYR A 462 13.60 -3.89 2.10
C TYR A 462 13.64 -4.62 3.44
N PHE A 463 13.63 -3.88 4.53
CA PHE A 463 13.47 -4.46 5.85
C PHE A 463 12.59 -3.59 6.75
N SER A 464 11.99 -4.25 7.74
CA SER A 464 11.46 -3.63 8.92
C SER A 464 12.21 -4.13 10.16
N ALA A 465 12.17 -3.37 11.24
CA ALA A 465 12.84 -3.71 12.48
C ALA A 465 11.96 -3.39 13.68
N SER A 466 11.88 -4.29 14.64
CA SER A 466 11.21 -4.08 15.91
C SER A 466 12.02 -4.66 17.07
N LEU A 467 11.88 -4.05 18.24
CA LEU A 467 12.57 -4.49 19.46
C LEU A 467 11.55 -4.69 20.59
N ASN A 468 11.51 -5.89 21.10
CA ASN A 468 10.74 -6.24 22.31
C ASN A 468 11.70 -6.75 23.37
N LYS A 469 11.95 -5.95 24.42
CA LYS A 469 12.93 -6.22 25.48
C LYS A 469 14.34 -6.40 24.92
N ASN A 470 14.85 -7.65 24.78
CA ASN A 470 16.15 -7.97 24.20
C ASN A 470 16.05 -8.65 22.83
N LEU A 471 14.83 -8.97 22.38
CA LEU A 471 14.60 -9.62 21.11
C LEU A 471 14.42 -8.55 20.02
N LEU A 472 15.41 -8.46 19.14
CA LEU A 472 15.33 -7.72 17.89
C LEU A 472 14.77 -8.66 16.82
N ILE A 473 13.70 -8.23 16.17
CA ILE A 473 13.13 -8.92 15.02
C ILE A 473 13.36 -8.05 13.80
N ILE A 474 14.05 -8.60 12.81
CA ILE A 474 14.24 -8.01 11.49
C ILE A 474 13.40 -8.81 10.52
N GLU A 475 12.50 -8.15 9.81
CA GLU A 475 11.79 -8.72 8.65
C GLU A 475 12.53 -8.26 7.39
N LYS A 476 12.99 -9.20 6.58
CA LYS A 476 13.45 -8.96 5.21
C LYS A 476 12.30 -9.26 4.28
N ASP A 477 11.81 -8.23 3.60
CA ASP A 477 10.70 -8.30 2.67
C ASP A 477 11.16 -7.86 1.28
N GLY A 478 10.66 -8.48 0.23
CA GLY A 478 11.11 -8.11 -1.10
C GLY A 478 10.44 -8.85 -2.22
N TYR A 479 10.98 -8.62 -3.40
CA TYR A 479 10.42 -9.11 -4.63
C TYR A 479 11.53 -9.47 -5.61
N TRP A 480 11.46 -10.67 -6.17
CA TRP A 480 12.30 -11.16 -7.23
C TRP A 480 11.45 -11.39 -8.48
N TYR A 481 11.80 -10.74 -9.58
CA TYR A 481 11.07 -10.85 -10.83
C TYR A 481 11.99 -11.16 -12.00
N PRO A 482 12.00 -12.41 -12.50
CA PRO A 482 12.61 -12.72 -13.79
C PRO A 482 11.86 -11.98 -14.88
N ILE A 483 12.53 -11.07 -15.56
CA ILE A 483 11.90 -10.23 -16.58
C ILE A 483 11.32 -11.11 -17.70
N GLY A 484 10.01 -10.96 -17.96
CA GLY A 484 9.27 -11.79 -18.91
C GLY A 484 8.52 -12.97 -18.32
N ALA A 485 8.69 -13.26 -17.03
CA ALA A 485 7.81 -14.18 -16.33
C ALA A 485 6.39 -13.60 -16.19
N ALA A 486 5.38 -14.46 -16.00
CA ALA A 486 4.00 -14.04 -15.81
C ALA A 486 3.82 -13.15 -14.57
N HIS A 487 4.62 -13.37 -13.52
CA HIS A 487 4.71 -12.57 -12.31
C HIS A 487 6.03 -12.87 -11.59
N GLY A 488 6.43 -12.01 -10.67
CA GLY A 488 7.56 -12.25 -9.79
C GLY A 488 7.17 -13.04 -8.54
N GLN A 489 8.16 -13.27 -7.70
CA GLN A 489 8.03 -13.99 -6.43
C GLN A 489 8.28 -13.02 -5.27
N PRO A 490 7.29 -12.79 -4.39
CA PRO A 490 7.54 -12.09 -3.14
C PRO A 490 8.39 -12.97 -2.23
N SER A 491 9.25 -12.33 -1.44
CA SER A 491 10.12 -12.96 -0.45
C SER A 491 9.83 -12.35 0.92
N ARG A 492 9.88 -13.19 1.96
CA ARG A 492 9.73 -12.74 3.35
C ARG A 492 10.52 -13.66 4.26
N GLU A 493 11.40 -13.09 5.07
CA GLU A 493 12.24 -13.82 6.03
C GLU A 493 12.28 -13.04 7.34
N TYR A 494 12.33 -13.74 8.48
CA TYR A 494 12.46 -13.11 9.80
C TYR A 494 13.72 -13.58 10.53
N TYR A 495 14.45 -12.62 11.07
CA TYR A 495 15.61 -12.88 11.92
C TYR A 495 15.26 -12.48 13.36
N HIS A 496 15.37 -13.44 14.29
CA HIS A 496 15.09 -13.28 15.70
C HIS A 496 16.43 -13.22 16.44
N ILE A 497 16.82 -12.07 16.96
CA ILE A 497 18.20 -11.80 17.42
C ILE A 497 18.17 -11.33 18.86
N ASP A 498 18.91 -12.02 19.73
CA ASP A 498 19.17 -11.53 21.08
C ASP A 498 20.26 -10.44 21.03
N ILE A 499 19.90 -9.20 21.34
CA ILE A 499 20.84 -8.06 21.28
C ILE A 499 21.90 -8.08 22.38
N LYS A 500 21.80 -8.94 23.42
CA LYS A 500 22.80 -9.09 24.46
C LYS A 500 23.90 -10.06 24.09
N THR A 501 23.54 -11.13 23.38
CA THR A 501 24.46 -12.23 23.07
C THR A 501 24.85 -12.30 21.59
N GLY A 502 24.09 -11.63 20.70
CA GLY A 502 24.24 -11.74 19.25
C GLY A 502 23.71 -13.06 18.68
N THR A 503 22.97 -13.83 19.47
CA THR A 503 22.41 -15.11 19.04
C THR A 503 21.25 -14.90 18.08
N PHE A 504 21.31 -15.55 16.91
CA PHE A 504 20.20 -15.65 15.97
C PHE A 504 19.42 -16.92 16.27
N TYR A 505 18.22 -16.77 16.80
CA TYR A 505 17.35 -17.87 17.18
C TYR A 505 16.64 -18.50 15.98
N GLN A 506 16.48 -19.81 16.03
CA GLN A 506 15.68 -20.62 15.11
C GLN A 506 14.42 -21.13 15.83
N LEU A 507 13.43 -21.60 15.05
CA LEU A 507 12.16 -22.10 15.59
C LEU A 507 12.37 -23.16 16.72
N LYS A 508 13.34 -24.07 16.53
CA LYS A 508 13.66 -25.12 17.53
C LYS A 508 14.08 -24.58 18.89
N ASP A 509 14.72 -23.39 18.92
CA ASP A 509 15.26 -22.82 20.16
C ASP A 509 14.17 -22.31 21.12
N LEU A 510 12.91 -22.23 20.64
CA LEU A 510 11.75 -21.91 21.46
C LEU A 510 11.26 -23.10 22.30
N PHE A 511 11.63 -24.32 21.92
CA PHE A 511 11.02 -25.53 22.47
C PHE A 511 11.98 -26.34 23.31
N LYS A 512 11.43 -27.15 24.24
CA LYS A 512 12.18 -28.11 25.07
C LYS A 512 12.93 -29.09 24.17
N ALA A 513 14.16 -29.41 24.52
CA ALA A 513 14.95 -30.42 23.82
C ALA A 513 14.19 -31.77 23.79
N GLY A 514 14.16 -32.38 22.60
CA GLY A 514 13.45 -33.65 22.38
C GLY A 514 11.92 -33.57 22.33
N SER A 515 11.32 -32.36 22.42
CA SER A 515 9.89 -32.18 22.20
C SER A 515 9.54 -32.43 20.75
N LYS A 516 8.37 -32.98 20.48
CA LYS A 516 7.82 -33.17 19.12
C LYS A 516 7.08 -31.91 18.64
N TYR A 517 7.76 -30.75 18.76
CA TYR A 517 7.12 -29.46 18.46
C TYR A 517 6.66 -29.35 17.00
N ALA A 518 7.43 -29.87 16.03
CA ALA A 518 7.08 -29.83 14.62
C ALA A 518 5.78 -30.58 14.33
N ASP A 519 5.58 -31.77 14.91
CA ASP A 519 4.34 -32.54 14.79
C ASP A 519 3.16 -31.79 15.45
N LYS A 520 3.39 -31.17 16.61
CA LYS A 520 2.36 -30.39 17.32
C LYS A 520 1.95 -29.16 16.53
N LEU A 521 2.91 -28.40 15.99
CA LEU A 521 2.64 -27.24 15.16
C LEU A 521 1.92 -27.62 13.87
N THR A 522 2.37 -28.68 13.19
CA THR A 522 1.69 -29.22 12.00
C THR A 522 0.22 -29.57 12.31
N SER A 523 -0.04 -30.26 13.42
CA SER A 523 -1.41 -30.58 13.82
C SER A 523 -2.29 -29.34 14.07
N LEU A 524 -1.71 -28.27 14.67
CA LEU A 524 -2.44 -27.03 14.91
C LEU A 524 -2.73 -26.28 13.60
N VAL A 525 -1.78 -26.25 12.67
CA VAL A 525 -1.97 -25.70 11.32
C VAL A 525 -3.04 -26.48 10.57
N ASP A 526 -2.97 -27.82 10.56
CA ASP A 526 -3.96 -28.67 9.88
C ASP A 526 -5.37 -28.50 10.44
N ASN A 527 -5.50 -28.32 11.75
CA ASN A 527 -6.79 -28.05 12.38
C ASN A 527 -7.36 -26.70 11.90
N GLN A 528 -6.55 -25.66 11.82
CA GLN A 528 -6.98 -24.35 11.32
C GLN A 528 -7.38 -24.43 9.84
N ILE A 529 -6.65 -25.16 9.01
CA ILE A 529 -6.99 -25.38 7.60
C ILE A 529 -8.33 -26.16 7.48
N ALA A 530 -8.50 -27.22 8.27
CA ALA A 530 -9.73 -28.00 8.25
C ALA A 530 -10.96 -27.16 8.64
N LEU A 531 -10.82 -26.31 9.67
CA LEU A 531 -11.88 -25.38 10.08
C LEU A 531 -12.18 -24.32 9.02
N ASN A 532 -11.13 -23.73 8.39
CA ASN A 532 -11.30 -22.79 7.31
C ASN A 532 -12.01 -23.43 6.08
N ASN A 533 -11.64 -24.66 5.72
CA ASN A 533 -12.32 -25.39 4.64
C ASN A 533 -13.80 -25.64 4.97
N LYS A 534 -14.11 -25.94 6.22
CA LYS A 534 -15.50 -26.11 6.68
C LYS A 534 -16.28 -24.79 6.59
N ILE A 535 -15.68 -23.65 6.92
CA ILE A 535 -16.27 -22.32 6.72
C ILE A 535 -16.56 -22.08 5.25
N ASN A 536 -15.60 -22.35 4.36
CA ASN A 536 -15.76 -22.17 2.92
C ASN A 536 -16.87 -23.07 2.33
N LEU A 537 -17.06 -24.29 2.84
CA LEU A 537 -18.16 -25.16 2.43
C LEU A 537 -19.53 -24.61 2.85
N THR A 538 -19.61 -23.96 4.01
CA THR A 538 -20.84 -23.36 4.54
C THR A 538 -21.15 -22.02 3.88
N PHE A 539 -20.12 -21.21 3.68
CA PHE A 539 -20.18 -19.86 3.11
C PHE A 539 -19.12 -19.73 2.00
N PRO A 540 -19.45 -20.11 0.75
CA PRO A 540 -18.50 -20.03 -0.35
C PRO A 540 -17.88 -18.63 -0.52
N GLY A 541 -16.55 -18.56 -0.59
CA GLY A 541 -15.80 -17.31 -0.68
C GLY A 541 -15.43 -16.67 0.67
N SER A 542 -15.84 -17.28 1.80
CA SER A 542 -15.46 -16.83 3.15
C SER A 542 -14.18 -17.54 3.59
N GLY A 543 -13.03 -17.05 3.21
CA GLY A 543 -11.75 -17.61 3.61
C GLY A 543 -10.91 -18.15 2.46
N MET A 544 -9.73 -18.64 2.80
CA MET A 544 -8.72 -19.10 1.84
C MET A 544 -9.00 -20.53 1.35
N THR A 545 -8.68 -20.79 0.08
CA THR A 545 -8.71 -22.15 -0.49
C THR A 545 -7.31 -22.74 -0.45
N TYR A 546 -7.14 -23.90 0.19
CA TYR A 546 -5.87 -24.60 0.34
C TYR A 546 -5.77 -25.82 -0.58
N PHE A 547 -4.54 -26.18 -0.96
CA PHE A 547 -4.24 -27.41 -1.69
C PHE A 547 -4.45 -28.65 -0.80
N GLU A 548 -4.72 -29.82 -1.40
CA GLU A 548 -4.88 -31.08 -0.67
C GLU A 548 -3.56 -31.51 -0.02
N GLU A 549 -2.45 -31.48 -0.80
CA GLU A 549 -1.11 -31.76 -0.29
C GLU A 549 -0.50 -30.52 0.33
N LYS A 550 0.04 -30.67 1.55
CA LYS A 550 0.64 -29.59 2.32
C LYS A 550 1.95 -30.05 2.96
N PRO A 551 3.02 -29.23 2.89
CA PRO A 551 4.24 -29.51 3.60
C PRO A 551 4.01 -29.40 5.11
N LYS A 552 4.61 -30.33 5.89
CA LYS A 552 4.62 -30.27 7.34
C LYS A 552 5.53 -29.16 7.84
N VAL A 553 5.26 -28.65 9.03
CA VAL A 553 6.19 -27.78 9.74
C VAL A 553 7.49 -28.55 10.04
N THR A 554 8.63 -27.94 9.74
CA THR A 554 9.97 -28.52 9.92
C THR A 554 10.81 -27.66 10.88
N GLU A 555 12.00 -28.10 11.23
CA GLU A 555 12.94 -27.32 12.05
C GLU A 555 13.39 -26.00 11.39
N LYS A 556 13.37 -25.94 10.06
CA LYS A 556 13.75 -24.78 9.27
C LYS A 556 12.53 -23.98 8.77
N HIS A 557 11.36 -24.20 9.36
CA HIS A 557 10.16 -23.51 8.93
C HIS A 557 10.21 -22.04 9.33
N ASP A 558 9.72 -21.18 8.44
CA ASP A 558 9.66 -19.75 8.66
C ASP A 558 8.57 -19.40 9.68
N PHE A 559 8.90 -18.47 10.57
CA PHE A 559 8.03 -18.08 11.68
C PHE A 559 8.28 -16.64 12.10
N VAL A 560 7.35 -16.08 12.83
CA VAL A 560 7.55 -14.82 13.55
C VAL A 560 6.87 -14.88 14.92
N LEU A 561 7.47 -14.24 15.93
CA LEU A 561 6.90 -14.13 17.26
C LEU A 561 6.11 -12.83 17.41
N GLY A 562 4.83 -12.95 17.74
CA GLY A 562 4.00 -11.87 18.23
C GLY A 562 4.07 -11.70 19.73
N SER A 563 3.30 -10.76 20.28
CA SER A 563 3.19 -10.54 21.73
C SER A 563 2.41 -11.66 22.44
N ASP A 564 1.55 -12.40 21.76
CA ASP A 564 0.61 -13.37 22.31
C ASP A 564 0.61 -14.73 21.59
N SER A 565 1.28 -14.81 20.45
CA SER A 565 1.23 -15.97 19.56
C SER A 565 2.54 -16.18 18.79
N LEU A 566 2.80 -17.44 18.46
CA LEU A 566 3.72 -17.85 17.42
C LEU A 566 2.94 -17.87 16.09
N LYS A 567 3.47 -17.24 15.06
CA LYS A 567 2.90 -17.28 13.72
C LYS A 567 3.78 -18.14 12.82
N ILE A 568 3.20 -19.17 12.23
CA ILE A 568 3.79 -20.01 11.18
C ILE A 568 3.25 -19.50 9.84
N TYR A 569 4.10 -19.31 8.84
CA TYR A 569 3.65 -18.88 7.52
C TYR A 569 4.28 -19.71 6.40
N TYR A 570 3.61 -19.71 5.24
CA TYR A 570 4.02 -20.42 4.06
C TYR A 570 4.18 -19.45 2.88
N PHE A 571 5.14 -19.75 2.00
CA PHE A 571 5.32 -18.98 0.78
C PHE A 571 4.15 -19.17 -0.20
N PRO A 572 3.94 -18.22 -1.13
CA PRO A 572 2.98 -18.38 -2.22
C PRO A 572 3.22 -19.70 -2.96
N TYR A 573 2.15 -20.36 -3.37
CA TYR A 573 2.14 -21.70 -3.98
C TYR A 573 2.52 -22.88 -3.07
N ALA A 574 2.99 -22.67 -1.85
CA ALA A 574 3.34 -23.79 -0.98
C ALA A 574 2.10 -24.59 -0.54
N ILE A 575 1.01 -23.92 -0.17
CA ILE A 575 -0.22 -24.54 0.33
C ILE A 575 -1.51 -23.92 -0.25
N ALA A 576 -1.39 -22.83 -1.00
CA ALA A 576 -2.50 -22.11 -1.61
C ALA A 576 -2.05 -21.43 -2.90
N SER A 577 -2.98 -20.86 -3.69
CA SER A 577 -2.65 -20.13 -4.92
C SER A 577 -1.79 -18.89 -4.64
N TYR A 578 -1.12 -18.36 -5.66
CA TYR A 578 -0.33 -17.14 -5.58
C TYR A 578 -1.11 -15.95 -5.00
N ALA A 579 -2.37 -15.81 -5.40
CA ALA A 579 -3.24 -14.73 -4.93
C ALA A 579 -3.51 -14.75 -3.41
N ALA A 580 -3.25 -15.88 -2.75
CA ALA A 580 -3.34 -16.00 -1.30
C ALA A 580 -2.17 -15.33 -0.55
N GLY A 581 -1.12 -14.90 -1.27
CA GLY A 581 0.08 -14.31 -0.67
C GLY A 581 0.80 -15.30 0.25
N PHE A 582 1.09 -14.88 1.47
CA PHE A 582 1.70 -15.72 2.51
C PHE A 582 0.62 -16.22 3.47
N PRO A 583 0.13 -17.47 3.33
CA PRO A 583 -0.80 -18.03 4.31
C PRO A 583 -0.18 -18.11 5.70
N GLU A 584 -0.81 -17.50 6.68
CA GLU A 584 -0.32 -17.37 8.06
C GLU A 584 -1.23 -18.10 9.04
N PHE A 585 -0.62 -18.75 10.03
CA PHE A 585 -1.31 -19.50 11.07
C PHE A 585 -0.84 -19.01 12.44
N GLU A 586 -1.70 -18.30 13.13
CA GLU A 586 -1.44 -17.83 14.49
C GLU A 586 -1.71 -18.94 15.50
N ILE A 587 -0.72 -19.22 16.34
CA ILE A 587 -0.77 -20.24 17.39
C ILE A 587 -0.54 -19.55 18.72
N PRO A 588 -1.60 -19.32 19.53
CA PRO A 588 -1.49 -18.74 20.85
C PRO A 588 -0.52 -19.51 21.73
N TYR A 589 0.27 -18.81 22.55
CA TYR A 589 1.27 -19.44 23.42
C TYR A 589 0.68 -20.43 24.41
N GLY A 590 -0.55 -20.26 24.86
CA GLY A 590 -1.25 -21.19 25.72
C GLY A 590 -1.41 -22.59 25.10
N GLN A 591 -1.66 -22.68 23.79
CA GLN A 591 -1.84 -23.97 23.08
C GLN A 591 -0.55 -24.78 22.95
N ILE A 592 0.61 -24.15 23.10
CA ILE A 592 1.94 -24.78 22.99
C ILE A 592 2.78 -24.69 24.27
N GLY A 593 2.22 -24.12 25.34
CA GLY A 593 2.94 -23.88 26.62
C GLY A 593 3.57 -25.13 27.23
N SER A 594 2.97 -26.31 27.02
CA SER A 594 3.51 -27.59 27.54
C SER A 594 4.85 -28.00 26.90
N ILE A 595 5.10 -27.54 25.66
CA ILE A 595 6.31 -27.89 24.90
C ILE A 595 7.33 -26.74 24.81
N ILE A 596 6.96 -25.50 25.18
CA ILE A 596 7.88 -24.36 25.23
C ILE A 596 8.93 -24.56 26.29
N ASP A 597 10.19 -24.22 25.99
CA ASP A 597 11.25 -24.10 27.00
C ASP A 597 11.14 -22.77 27.73
N THR A 598 10.34 -22.73 28.78
CA THR A 598 10.09 -21.52 29.57
C THR A 598 11.32 -21.03 30.35
N LYS A 599 12.38 -21.83 30.44
CA LYS A 599 13.67 -21.45 31.03
C LYS A 599 14.69 -21.04 29.96
N GLY A 600 14.41 -21.31 28.69
CA GLY A 600 15.29 -21.04 27.57
C GLY A 600 15.53 -19.54 27.36
N ALA A 601 16.71 -19.19 26.84
CA ALA A 601 17.09 -17.82 26.59
C ALA A 601 16.13 -17.14 25.56
N PHE A 602 15.73 -17.85 24.51
CA PHE A 602 14.82 -17.32 23.51
C PHE A 602 13.47 -16.90 24.13
N TRP A 603 12.83 -17.79 24.91
CA TRP A 603 11.56 -17.48 25.57
C TRP A 603 11.66 -16.29 26.53
N ASN A 604 12.81 -16.10 27.18
CA ASN A 604 13.03 -15.03 28.15
C ASN A 604 13.54 -13.70 27.52
N SER A 605 13.82 -13.69 26.21
CA SER A 605 14.35 -12.52 25.52
C SER A 605 13.29 -11.45 25.19
N PHE A 606 11.99 -11.76 25.26
CA PHE A 606 10.89 -10.85 24.91
C PHE A 606 9.76 -10.86 25.95
N ASP A 607 8.97 -9.80 25.97
CA ASP A 607 7.75 -9.70 26.77
C ASP A 607 6.57 -10.26 25.97
N LYS A 608 5.71 -11.02 26.63
CA LYS A 608 4.59 -11.71 26.01
C LYS A 608 3.40 -11.86 26.94
N THR A 609 2.23 -12.02 26.32
CA THR A 609 0.96 -12.34 26.98
C THR A 609 0.60 -13.79 26.66
N ILE A 610 0.23 -14.55 27.69
CA ILE A 610 -0.21 -15.93 27.49
C ILE A 610 -1.73 -15.94 27.33
N ILE A 611 -2.19 -16.29 26.14
CA ILE A 611 -3.60 -16.51 25.83
C ILE A 611 -3.77 -17.92 25.27
N GLU A 612 -4.93 -18.52 25.52
CA GLU A 612 -5.26 -19.87 25.02
C GLU A 612 -5.77 -19.82 23.58
N ASN A 613 -6.52 -18.80 23.25
CA ASN A 613 -7.20 -18.67 21.99
C ASN A 613 -7.07 -17.24 21.44
N LYS A 614 -6.99 -17.13 20.12
CA LYS A 614 -7.01 -15.87 19.38
C LYS A 614 -7.91 -16.04 18.16
N PRO A 615 -8.96 -15.24 18.00
CA PRO A 615 -9.83 -15.36 16.84
C PRO A 615 -9.05 -15.08 15.54
N LYS A 616 -9.29 -15.88 14.52
CA LYS A 616 -8.81 -15.59 13.18
C LYS A 616 -9.68 -14.48 12.59
N LEU A 617 -9.06 -13.36 12.25
CA LEU A 617 -9.76 -12.24 11.63
C LEU A 617 -9.78 -12.46 10.11
N PHE A 618 -10.96 -12.27 9.51
CA PHE A 618 -11.09 -12.14 8.08
C PHE A 618 -11.33 -10.66 7.78
N TRP A 619 -10.39 -10.04 7.04
CA TRP A 619 -10.37 -8.63 6.67
C TRP A 619 -10.03 -7.70 7.86
N ASP A 620 -9.80 -6.43 7.58
CA ASP A 620 -9.41 -5.46 8.59
C ASP A 620 -10.59 -5.12 9.52
N ILE A 621 -10.56 -5.71 10.71
CA ILE A 621 -11.50 -5.42 11.79
C ILE A 621 -10.71 -4.75 12.90
N ASP A 622 -11.15 -3.57 13.32
CA ASP A 622 -10.46 -2.85 14.40
C ASP A 622 -10.58 -3.57 15.76
N ASN A 623 -9.54 -3.43 16.58
CA ASN A 623 -9.46 -4.11 17.88
C ASN A 623 -10.61 -3.76 18.84
N SER A 624 -11.19 -2.57 18.72
CA SER A 624 -12.34 -2.15 19.54
C SER A 624 -13.58 -2.95 19.18
N THR A 625 -13.83 -3.14 17.88
CA THR A 625 -14.91 -3.99 17.37
C THR A 625 -14.73 -5.44 17.76
N VAL A 626 -13.53 -5.99 17.64
CA VAL A 626 -13.21 -7.36 18.07
C VAL A 626 -13.53 -7.53 19.56
N SER A 627 -13.03 -6.65 20.41
CA SER A 627 -13.27 -6.69 21.87
C SER A 627 -14.75 -6.57 22.25
N GLN A 628 -15.52 -5.76 21.51
CA GLN A 628 -16.97 -5.65 21.73
C GLN A 628 -17.70 -6.94 21.37
N ILE A 629 -17.32 -7.59 20.26
CA ILE A 629 -17.90 -8.87 19.83
C ILE A 629 -17.53 -9.98 20.81
N GLU A 630 -16.28 -10.06 21.25
CA GLU A 630 -15.84 -11.04 22.27
C GLU A 630 -16.60 -10.88 23.58
N SER A 631 -16.76 -9.64 24.05
CA SER A 631 -17.54 -9.32 25.26
C SER A 631 -19.03 -9.68 25.10
N LEU A 632 -19.62 -9.41 23.92
CA LEU A 632 -20.98 -9.80 23.59
C LEU A 632 -21.16 -11.32 23.65
N MET A 633 -20.25 -12.08 23.01
CA MET A 633 -20.30 -13.55 22.97
C MET A 633 -20.16 -14.13 24.38
N GLY A 634 -19.16 -13.70 25.14
CA GLY A 634 -18.95 -14.19 26.51
C GLY A 634 -20.14 -13.95 27.41
N SER A 635 -20.76 -12.79 27.33
CA SER A 635 -21.96 -12.48 28.08
C SER A 635 -23.16 -13.30 27.60
N TYR A 636 -23.33 -13.47 26.31
CA TYR A 636 -24.43 -14.26 25.75
C TYR A 636 -24.36 -15.72 26.19
N GLU A 637 -23.21 -16.39 26.03
CA GLU A 637 -23.04 -17.81 26.37
C GLU A 637 -23.38 -18.09 27.84
N GLN A 638 -22.86 -17.31 28.76
CA GLN A 638 -23.11 -17.47 30.19
C GLN A 638 -24.61 -17.24 30.54
N ASN A 639 -25.21 -16.21 29.96
CA ASN A 639 -26.59 -15.85 30.24
C ASN A 639 -27.60 -16.79 29.58
N LEU A 640 -27.26 -17.39 28.41
CA LEU A 640 -28.09 -18.42 27.78
C LEU A 640 -28.23 -19.66 28.67
N ILE A 641 -27.11 -20.18 29.17
CA ILE A 641 -27.10 -21.32 30.11
C ILE A 641 -27.92 -20.99 31.36
N SER A 642 -27.74 -19.80 31.93
CA SER A 642 -28.53 -19.37 33.07
C SER A 642 -30.03 -19.27 32.74
N ALA A 643 -30.38 -18.72 31.58
CA ALA A 643 -31.75 -18.59 31.12
C ALA A 643 -32.43 -19.94 30.95
N VAL A 644 -31.76 -20.92 30.34
CA VAL A 644 -32.25 -22.30 30.17
C VAL A 644 -32.50 -22.97 31.53
N ASN A 645 -31.53 -22.86 32.44
CA ASN A 645 -31.61 -23.53 33.72
C ASN A 645 -32.69 -22.97 34.68
N ASN A 646 -33.04 -21.69 34.53
CA ASN A 646 -33.95 -20.98 35.43
C ASN A 646 -35.26 -20.53 34.76
N ASN A 647 -35.47 -20.79 33.46
CA ASN A 647 -36.60 -20.29 32.66
C ASN A 647 -36.71 -18.77 32.65
N THR A 648 -35.58 -18.06 32.59
CA THR A 648 -35.48 -16.62 32.68
C THR A 648 -34.94 -16.00 31.41
N PHE A 649 -35.74 -15.94 30.34
CA PHE A 649 -35.31 -15.38 29.04
C PHE A 649 -34.81 -13.94 29.15
N SER A 650 -35.31 -13.17 30.11
CA SER A 650 -34.87 -11.78 30.34
C SER A 650 -33.39 -11.60 30.66
N THR A 651 -32.68 -12.68 31.08
CA THR A 651 -31.25 -12.62 31.34
C THR A 651 -30.42 -12.63 30.06
N VAL A 652 -30.88 -13.34 29.02
CA VAL A 652 -30.21 -13.45 27.71
C VAL A 652 -30.74 -12.46 26.67
N GLU A 653 -31.94 -11.95 26.86
CA GLU A 653 -32.62 -10.99 25.96
C GLU A 653 -31.76 -9.78 25.60
N PRO A 654 -30.98 -9.14 26.53
CA PRO A 654 -30.19 -7.95 26.22
C PRO A 654 -29.11 -8.15 25.16
N PHE A 655 -28.70 -9.37 24.89
CA PHE A 655 -27.63 -9.70 23.92
C PHE A 655 -28.17 -10.01 22.53
N LEU A 656 -29.47 -10.15 22.37
CA LEU A 656 -30.16 -10.52 21.16
C LEU A 656 -30.77 -9.32 20.46
N LEU A 657 -30.73 -9.31 19.13
CA LEU A 657 -31.42 -8.29 18.33
C LEU A 657 -32.94 -8.57 18.39
N LYS A 658 -33.68 -7.69 18.99
CA LYS A 658 -35.13 -7.86 19.23
C LYS A 658 -35.90 -8.09 17.92
N GLY A 659 -36.68 -9.17 17.90
CA GLY A 659 -37.49 -9.57 16.72
C GLY A 659 -36.73 -10.36 15.67
N SER A 660 -35.44 -10.60 15.84
CA SER A 660 -34.64 -11.42 14.92
C SER A 660 -34.99 -12.92 15.01
N ASN A 661 -34.47 -13.71 14.05
CA ASN A 661 -34.65 -15.16 14.06
C ASN A 661 -34.07 -15.79 15.33
N LEU A 662 -32.87 -15.38 15.71
CA LEU A 662 -32.21 -15.89 16.91
C LEU A 662 -32.96 -15.51 18.17
N TYR A 663 -33.44 -14.25 18.30
CA TYR A 663 -34.27 -13.82 19.41
C TYR A 663 -35.47 -14.72 19.63
N ASN A 664 -36.23 -15.00 18.55
CA ASN A 664 -37.43 -15.81 18.62
C ASN A 664 -37.13 -17.29 18.91
N SER A 665 -36.07 -17.84 18.33
CA SER A 665 -35.66 -19.23 18.57
C SER A 665 -35.13 -19.44 19.98
N GLN A 666 -34.33 -18.54 20.52
CA GLN A 666 -33.80 -18.64 21.88
C GLN A 666 -34.91 -18.51 22.94
N LYS A 667 -35.88 -17.63 22.72
CA LYS A 667 -37.05 -17.53 23.60
C LYS A 667 -37.80 -18.85 23.69
N LYS A 668 -38.01 -19.55 22.55
CA LYS A 668 -38.62 -20.87 22.52
C LYS A 668 -37.72 -21.95 23.14
N LEU A 669 -36.42 -21.90 22.88
CA LEU A 669 -35.42 -22.84 23.40
C LEU A 669 -35.45 -22.87 24.93
N VAL A 670 -35.34 -21.71 25.57
CA VAL A 670 -35.32 -21.54 27.02
C VAL A 670 -36.55 -22.22 27.67
N SER A 671 -37.74 -21.91 27.18
CA SER A 671 -38.99 -22.50 27.73
C SER A 671 -39.10 -24.01 27.46
N ASN A 672 -38.70 -24.46 26.27
CA ASN A 672 -38.78 -25.89 25.88
C ASN A 672 -37.83 -26.76 26.68
N LEU A 673 -36.57 -26.34 26.85
CA LEU A 673 -35.59 -27.11 27.60
C LEU A 673 -35.91 -27.16 29.09
N PHE A 674 -36.33 -26.03 29.65
CA PHE A 674 -36.79 -25.99 31.03
C PHE A 674 -38.02 -26.89 31.27
N GLY A 675 -39.04 -26.80 30.39
CA GLY A 675 -40.24 -27.63 30.48
C GLY A 675 -39.96 -29.14 30.38
N LYS A 676 -38.90 -29.54 29.70
CA LYS A 676 -38.39 -30.91 29.63
C LYS A 676 -37.47 -31.32 30.75
N ASN A 677 -37.24 -30.42 31.74
CA ASN A 677 -36.31 -30.60 32.84
C ASN A 677 -34.86 -30.89 32.37
N ILE A 678 -34.46 -30.28 31.26
CA ILE A 678 -33.10 -30.35 30.74
C ILE A 678 -32.28 -29.25 31.42
N LYS A 679 -31.07 -29.60 31.89
CA LYS A 679 -30.09 -28.67 32.49
C LYS A 679 -28.83 -28.64 31.64
N GLU A 680 -28.25 -27.47 31.55
CA GLU A 680 -27.04 -27.23 30.77
C GLU A 680 -25.92 -26.66 31.66
N LYS A 681 -24.68 -26.95 31.31
CA LYS A 681 -23.48 -26.29 31.85
C LYS A 681 -22.57 -25.94 30.69
N LEU A 682 -22.08 -24.69 30.67
CA LEU A 682 -21.03 -24.27 29.75
C LEU A 682 -19.74 -24.95 30.15
N GLY A 683 -19.17 -25.77 29.27
CA GLY A 683 -17.85 -26.34 29.43
C GLY A 683 -16.80 -25.36 28.92
N LYS A 684 -16.80 -25.11 27.62
CA LYS A 684 -15.85 -24.18 26.96
C LYS A 684 -16.55 -23.60 25.73
N TYR A 685 -16.22 -22.34 25.43
CA TYR A 685 -16.45 -21.83 24.08
C TYR A 685 -15.19 -21.14 23.56
N GLU A 686 -15.03 -21.10 22.26
CA GLU A 686 -13.90 -20.54 21.57
C GLU A 686 -14.38 -19.82 20.33
N ILE A 687 -14.11 -18.52 20.24
CA ILE A 687 -14.30 -17.77 18.99
C ILE A 687 -13.14 -18.13 18.08
N TYR A 688 -13.45 -18.89 17.03
CA TYR A 688 -12.46 -19.33 16.06
C TYR A 688 -12.11 -18.23 15.06
N ALA A 689 -13.15 -17.57 14.49
CA ALA A 689 -12.96 -16.52 13.50
C ALA A 689 -14.06 -15.45 13.59
N ILE A 690 -13.71 -14.24 13.19
CA ILE A 690 -14.63 -13.11 13.00
C ILE A 690 -14.43 -12.59 11.59
N GLU A 691 -15.53 -12.49 10.82
CA GLU A 691 -15.55 -12.02 9.44
C GLU A 691 -16.48 -10.82 9.31
N LYS A 692 -16.03 -9.72 8.73
CA LYS A 692 -16.89 -8.62 8.32
C LYS A 692 -17.61 -9.01 7.02
N VAL A 693 -18.94 -8.99 7.00
CA VAL A 693 -19.73 -9.47 5.86
C VAL A 693 -19.90 -8.38 4.80
N ASP A 694 -20.15 -7.15 5.26
CA ASP A 694 -20.45 -6.01 4.41
C ASP A 694 -20.20 -4.67 5.12
N ASP A 695 -20.44 -3.57 4.46
CA ASP A 695 -20.26 -2.21 4.98
C ASP A 695 -21.33 -1.80 6.03
N SER A 696 -22.36 -2.62 6.27
CA SER A 696 -23.40 -2.35 7.28
C SER A 696 -22.97 -2.72 8.72
N ASN A 697 -21.68 -2.98 8.96
CA ASN A 697 -21.14 -3.49 10.22
C ASN A 697 -21.82 -4.79 10.67
N THR A 698 -22.10 -5.67 9.72
CA THR A 698 -22.54 -7.04 9.95
C THR A 698 -21.34 -7.97 10.02
N TYR A 699 -21.29 -8.83 11.04
CA TYR A 699 -20.20 -9.76 11.26
C TYR A 699 -20.70 -11.19 11.36
N ARG A 700 -19.91 -12.14 10.86
CA ARG A 700 -20.01 -13.57 11.14
C ARG A 700 -19.01 -13.94 12.22
N VAL A 701 -19.48 -14.56 13.30
CA VAL A 701 -18.66 -14.99 14.43
C VAL A 701 -18.73 -16.51 14.51
N TYR A 702 -17.64 -17.16 14.18
CA TYR A 702 -17.54 -18.62 14.15
C TYR A 702 -17.10 -19.13 15.53
N VAL A 703 -17.94 -19.94 16.17
CA VAL A 703 -17.74 -20.38 17.55
C VAL A 703 -17.75 -21.89 17.64
N LEU A 704 -16.82 -22.42 18.40
CA LEU A 704 -16.77 -23.80 18.85
C LEU A 704 -17.21 -23.86 20.30
N GLU A 705 -18.24 -24.64 20.60
CA GLU A 705 -18.82 -24.74 21.94
C GLU A 705 -18.80 -26.16 22.46
N GLU A 706 -18.51 -26.30 23.76
CA GLU A 706 -18.71 -27.52 24.53
C GLU A 706 -19.74 -27.26 25.61
N ILE A 707 -20.91 -27.89 25.48
CA ILE A 707 -22.01 -27.76 26.44
C ILE A 707 -22.34 -29.13 27.01
N ALA A 708 -22.25 -29.24 28.34
CA ALA A 708 -22.70 -30.42 29.04
C ALA A 708 -24.21 -30.34 29.27
N VAL A 709 -24.96 -31.31 28.76
CA VAL A 709 -26.43 -31.40 28.80
C VAL A 709 -26.82 -32.53 29.71
N LYS A 710 -27.72 -32.26 30.66
CA LYS A 710 -28.36 -33.28 31.54
C LYS A 710 -29.81 -33.39 31.26
N TYR A 711 -30.23 -34.56 30.85
CA TYR A 711 -31.65 -34.96 30.73
C TYR A 711 -32.18 -35.48 32.07
N SER A 712 -33.50 -35.36 32.26
CA SER A 712 -34.13 -35.89 33.51
C SER A 712 -33.74 -37.34 33.80
N GLY A 713 -33.23 -37.58 35.01
CA GLY A 713 -32.80 -38.93 35.45
C GLY A 713 -31.48 -39.44 34.84
N LYS A 714 -30.69 -38.59 34.10
CA LYS A 714 -29.39 -38.97 33.54
C LYS A 714 -28.25 -38.05 34.02
N ASP A 715 -27.04 -38.49 33.83
CA ASP A 715 -25.85 -37.65 34.08
C ASP A 715 -25.62 -36.64 32.97
N PHE A 716 -24.72 -35.67 33.22
CA PHE A 716 -24.31 -34.72 32.19
C PHE A 716 -23.51 -35.40 31.10
N VAL A 717 -23.84 -35.10 29.86
CA VAL A 717 -23.13 -35.53 28.64
C VAL A 717 -22.57 -34.31 27.93
N ASN A 718 -21.27 -34.27 27.66
CA ASN A 718 -20.63 -33.21 26.91
C ASN A 718 -20.95 -33.33 25.41
N ASN A 719 -21.42 -32.24 24.83
CA ASN A 719 -21.67 -32.13 23.41
C ASN A 719 -20.80 -31.00 22.84
N LYS A 720 -20.38 -31.18 21.58
CA LYS A 720 -19.60 -30.17 20.84
C LYS A 720 -20.45 -29.64 19.70
N TYR A 721 -20.44 -28.33 19.57
CA TYR A 721 -21.17 -27.61 18.55
C TYR A 721 -20.24 -26.67 17.80
N SER A 722 -20.57 -26.44 16.52
CA SER A 722 -19.92 -25.43 15.67
C SER A 722 -21.01 -24.49 15.15
N TRP A 723 -21.00 -23.25 15.62
CA TRP A 723 -22.00 -22.25 15.27
C TRP A 723 -21.35 -21.03 14.62
N CYS A 724 -22.03 -20.46 13.64
CA CYS A 724 -21.76 -19.12 13.13
C CYS A 724 -22.90 -18.19 13.55
N TYR A 725 -22.57 -17.25 14.45
CA TYR A 725 -23.49 -16.21 14.87
C TYR A 725 -23.39 -15.01 13.93
N ILE A 726 -24.54 -14.43 13.59
CA ILE A 726 -24.61 -13.15 12.85
C ILE A 726 -24.78 -12.03 13.84
N VAL A 727 -23.82 -11.13 13.87
CA VAL A 727 -23.78 -9.94 14.75
C VAL A 727 -24.11 -8.71 13.91
N LYS A 728 -25.06 -7.87 14.40
CA LYS A 728 -25.48 -6.62 13.77
C LYS A 728 -25.59 -5.52 14.81
N PRO A 729 -25.40 -4.24 14.46
CA PRO A 729 -25.70 -3.14 15.33
C PRO A 729 -27.23 -3.00 15.51
N ASP A 730 -27.67 -2.66 16.72
CA ASP A 730 -29.05 -2.21 16.98
C ASP A 730 -29.21 -0.71 16.63
N LYS A 731 -30.40 -0.15 16.88
CA LYS A 731 -30.70 1.27 16.62
C LYS A 731 -29.80 2.25 17.40
N ASP A 732 -29.17 1.80 18.47
CA ASP A 732 -28.28 2.58 19.34
C ASP A 732 -26.79 2.25 19.02
N SER A 733 -26.52 1.63 17.87
CA SER A 733 -25.20 1.20 17.37
C SER A 733 -24.49 0.19 18.29
N LYS A 734 -25.22 -0.55 19.13
CA LYS A 734 -24.67 -1.63 19.97
C LYS A 734 -24.79 -2.96 19.24
N TYR A 735 -23.72 -3.73 19.22
CA TYR A 735 -23.73 -5.07 18.61
C TYR A 735 -24.66 -6.02 19.33
N LYS A 736 -25.45 -6.79 18.56
CA LYS A 736 -26.42 -7.79 19.02
C LYS A 736 -26.39 -9.02 18.12
N LEU A 737 -26.69 -10.17 18.67
CA LEU A 737 -26.83 -11.41 17.93
C LEU A 737 -28.19 -11.46 17.22
N SER A 738 -28.18 -11.67 15.91
CA SER A 738 -29.39 -11.64 15.06
C SER A 738 -29.79 -12.97 14.49
N ASP A 739 -28.81 -13.86 14.22
CA ASP A 739 -29.04 -15.17 13.62
C ASP A 739 -27.96 -16.17 14.05
N ILE A 740 -28.20 -17.45 13.78
CA ILE A 740 -27.26 -18.55 14.05
C ILE A 740 -27.38 -19.60 12.95
N VAL A 741 -26.24 -20.05 12.44
CA VAL A 741 -26.13 -21.09 11.41
C VAL A 741 -25.14 -22.14 11.91
N LYS A 742 -25.41 -23.41 11.67
CA LYS A 742 -24.46 -24.48 11.95
C LYS A 742 -23.40 -24.50 10.85
N TRP A 743 -22.12 -24.57 11.22
CA TRP A 743 -20.99 -24.65 10.27
C TRP A 743 -20.05 -25.81 10.58
#